data_7694b584339260d2742e275f39b58a59
#
_entry.id   7694b584339260d2742e275f39b58a59
#
_cell.length_a   1.000
_cell.length_b   1.000
_cell.length_c   1.000
_cell.angle_alpha   90.00
_cell.angle_beta   90.00
_cell.angle_gamma   90.00
#
_symmetry.space_group_name_H-M   'P 1'
#
loop_
_entity.id
_entity.type
_entity.pdbx_description
1 polymer ?
#
loop_
_entity_poly.entity_id
_entity_poly.type
_entity_poly.pdbx_seq_one_letter_code
_entity_poly.pdbx_strand_id
1 'polypeptide(L)'
;MNYKQQIEEDKMNQIMERNIEYLNQLTEQMKSDQVSVFAGAGVSVASGYVDWKNLLKPICKLLRLDINGNLIEIAQYYKNQYNRQGLNDIIFNEFAKLPKNNKNVMWLAKLPIKEYWTTNYDDVIEKELEKQDKSVQIIKNQELLKYHNPKYKAILYKMHGDKEDPDDAVLTKEDYETYDEKRPLFTKLLAVELVRKTFLFIGFSFNDPNLERILSLAKSSLNSKNLRRHYCFMRKVQITDYLNSDNIISSQMVDKYVKDTKYQELRIADMENYGISTILVDDFNQITIMLEYLYKKYTIDNVFISGGINPKDLSNYGRFNNVHSTKDGLNRAEQFLTLLGEKLVDNGFQIYTGFGAGVGNYILSGVLESKKNILTNTDIINNDIHISSLLGAEEQRKNKIRRRLIEQCSSIIIVFGYSNSENESGIYCEYELAQKCGDFIIPVKETGFAAEQIYNLLNKDNKISEDVQHLNSACDLDEMVSGIIQALKNHKINEDKKLRQRLFSSISMYGIGVFISYHYNNDHVIAKEITQIVNKDKLNIYTVVKENKKKKDPKVIRSWIDEQIKKTKITILLISGQTLTREYVSYELEKSIANGNTIIPILIDSKLNNFNSRKVKLINKKLHEKLSGKNTKMRYWYRDNGVVNITNWLDESLEEGEI
;
A
#
# COMPACT_ATOMS: atom_id res chain seq x y z
N MET A 1 11.91 6.26 -30.73
CA MET A 1 12.39 6.77 -29.42
C MET A 1 13.69 7.50 -29.62
N ASN A 2 13.85 8.70 -29.04
CA ASN A 2 15.11 9.45 -29.15
C ASN A 2 16.12 8.83 -28.18
N TYR A 3 17.38 8.61 -28.58
CA TYR A 3 18.48 7.99 -27.78
C TYR A 3 18.58 8.54 -26.35
N LYS A 4 18.32 9.84 -26.15
CA LYS A 4 18.28 10.46 -24.80
C LYS A 4 17.10 9.97 -23.95
N GLN A 5 15.95 9.71 -24.54
CA GLN A 5 14.78 9.18 -23.81
C GLN A 5 15.03 7.74 -23.34
N GLN A 6 15.71 6.96 -24.16
CA GLN A 6 16.07 5.57 -23.82
C GLN A 6 17.08 5.51 -22.65
N ILE A 7 18.08 6.41 -22.64
CA ILE A 7 19.04 6.51 -21.51
C ILE A 7 18.34 6.92 -20.20
N GLU A 8 17.37 7.82 -20.26
CA GLU A 8 16.63 8.24 -19.05
C GLU A 8 15.72 7.11 -18.55
N GLU A 9 15.06 6.39 -19.45
CA GLU A 9 14.24 5.23 -19.13
C GLU A 9 15.06 4.12 -18.47
N ASP A 10 16.22 3.79 -19.04
CA ASP A 10 17.14 2.80 -18.48
C ASP A 10 17.64 3.20 -17.08
N LYS A 11 17.96 4.48 -16.86
CA LYS A 11 18.35 4.98 -15.53
C LYS A 11 17.20 4.86 -14.51
N MET A 12 15.98 5.17 -14.90
CA MET A 12 14.83 5.08 -14.00
C MET A 12 14.51 3.65 -13.68
N ASN A 13 14.58 2.75 -14.65
CA ASN A 13 14.43 1.32 -14.42
C ASN A 13 15.51 0.79 -13.47
N GLN A 14 16.78 1.22 -13.61
CA GLN A 14 17.85 0.86 -12.68
C GLN A 14 17.59 1.37 -11.24
N ILE A 15 17.05 2.58 -11.09
CA ILE A 15 16.66 3.11 -9.78
C ILE A 15 15.55 2.26 -9.17
N MET A 16 14.54 1.89 -9.95
CA MET A 16 13.43 1.07 -9.46
C MET A 16 13.89 -0.34 -9.10
N GLU A 17 14.75 -0.98 -9.92
CA GLU A 17 15.32 -2.29 -9.56
C GLU A 17 16.09 -2.24 -8.24
N ARG A 18 16.89 -1.19 -8.02
CA ARG A 18 17.58 -0.96 -6.75
C ARG A 18 16.59 -0.74 -5.60
N ASN A 19 15.52 0.04 -5.82
CA ASN A 19 14.47 0.24 -4.82
C ASN A 19 13.80 -1.09 -4.46
N ILE A 20 13.48 -1.93 -5.45
CA ILE A 20 12.90 -3.27 -5.24
C ILE A 20 13.85 -4.16 -4.42
N GLU A 21 15.15 -4.12 -4.71
CA GLU A 21 16.14 -4.85 -3.92
C GLU A 21 16.12 -4.40 -2.44
N TYR A 22 16.09 -3.08 -2.19
CA TYR A 22 16.00 -2.53 -0.83
C TYR A 22 14.71 -2.91 -0.12
N LEU A 23 13.56 -2.89 -0.82
CA LEU A 23 12.28 -3.31 -0.29
C LEU A 23 12.26 -4.81 0.05
N ASN A 24 12.87 -5.65 -0.78
CA ASN A 24 13.01 -7.09 -0.50
C ASN A 24 13.89 -7.34 0.74
N GLN A 25 15.05 -6.66 0.83
CA GLN A 25 15.92 -6.75 2.00
C GLN A 25 15.19 -6.32 3.28
N LEU A 26 14.42 -5.22 3.20
CA LEU A 26 13.61 -4.75 4.31
C LEU A 26 12.52 -5.76 4.71
N THR A 27 11.89 -6.42 3.73
CA THR A 27 10.90 -7.48 3.98
C THR A 27 11.51 -8.65 4.76
N GLU A 28 12.71 -9.10 4.39
CA GLU A 28 13.39 -10.20 5.11
C GLU A 28 13.76 -9.79 6.56
N GLN A 29 14.14 -8.53 6.77
CA GLN A 29 14.37 -8.00 8.13
C GLN A 29 13.05 -7.91 8.93
N MET A 30 11.91 -7.61 8.29
CA MET A 30 10.60 -7.64 8.97
C MET A 30 10.19 -9.05 9.39
N LYS A 31 10.46 -10.07 8.58
CA LYS A 31 10.21 -11.48 8.94
C LYS A 31 10.99 -11.91 10.18
N SER A 32 12.14 -11.30 10.43
CA SER A 32 13.00 -11.55 11.58
C SER A 32 12.73 -10.62 12.77
N ASP A 33 11.66 -9.82 12.75
CA ASP A 33 11.31 -8.81 13.79
C ASP A 33 12.44 -7.80 14.06
N GLN A 34 13.18 -7.44 13.01
CA GLN A 34 14.37 -6.58 13.10
C GLN A 34 14.18 -5.21 12.45
N VAL A 35 12.92 -4.74 12.31
CA VAL A 35 12.62 -3.46 11.70
C VAL A 35 11.93 -2.54 12.70
N SER A 36 12.38 -1.28 12.75
CA SER A 36 11.71 -0.16 13.42
C SER A 36 11.41 0.95 12.41
N VAL A 37 10.39 1.75 12.66
CA VAL A 37 10.06 2.93 11.85
C VAL A 37 10.51 4.18 12.56
N PHE A 38 11.06 5.14 11.81
CA PHE A 38 11.25 6.52 12.26
C PHE A 38 10.45 7.46 11.37
N ALA A 39 9.39 8.05 11.94
CA ALA A 39 8.46 8.91 11.24
C ALA A 39 8.72 10.39 11.54
N GLY A 40 8.85 11.20 10.49
CA GLY A 40 8.94 12.66 10.60
C GLY A 40 7.64 13.37 10.19
N ALA A 41 7.62 14.70 10.28
CA ALA A 41 6.44 15.54 10.02
C ALA A 41 5.83 15.33 8.62
N GLY A 42 6.62 14.95 7.62
CA GLY A 42 6.15 14.67 6.27
C GLY A 42 5.11 13.55 6.20
N VAL A 43 5.10 12.61 7.15
CA VAL A 43 4.09 11.55 7.23
C VAL A 43 2.71 12.14 7.53
N SER A 44 2.64 13.15 8.38
CA SER A 44 1.39 13.75 8.86
C SER A 44 0.79 14.78 7.89
N VAL A 45 1.53 15.22 6.87
CA VAL A 45 1.05 16.19 5.88
C VAL A 45 -0.17 15.67 5.13
N ALA A 46 -0.17 14.39 4.73
CA ALA A 46 -1.32 13.77 4.06
C ALA A 46 -2.55 13.65 4.99
N SER A 47 -2.35 13.69 6.30
CA SER A 47 -3.42 13.74 7.31
C SER A 47 -4.01 15.15 7.49
N GLY A 48 -3.47 16.15 6.79
CA GLY A 48 -3.94 17.53 6.82
C GLY A 48 -3.24 18.43 7.84
N TYR A 49 -2.20 17.93 8.50
CA TYR A 49 -1.33 18.73 9.36
C TYR A 49 -0.25 19.43 8.55
N VAL A 50 0.30 20.49 9.11
CA VAL A 50 1.38 21.24 8.47
C VAL A 50 2.74 20.64 8.84
N ASP A 51 3.71 20.83 7.96
CA ASP A 51 5.11 20.58 8.27
C ASP A 51 5.68 21.66 9.20
N TRP A 52 6.87 21.42 9.72
CA TRP A 52 7.58 22.34 10.61
C TRP A 52 7.68 23.78 10.06
N LYS A 53 7.98 23.92 8.77
CA LYS A 53 8.11 25.22 8.14
C LYS A 53 6.79 25.99 8.12
N ASN A 54 5.71 25.32 7.78
CA ASN A 54 4.39 25.92 7.77
C ASN A 54 3.83 26.15 9.19
N LEU A 55 4.21 25.32 10.17
CA LEU A 55 3.87 25.52 11.58
C LEU A 55 4.41 26.86 12.11
N LEU A 56 5.66 27.19 11.79
CA LEU A 56 6.32 28.43 12.25
C LEU A 56 6.08 29.65 11.34
N LYS A 57 5.37 29.47 10.21
CA LYS A 57 5.08 30.57 9.28
C LYS A 57 4.42 31.80 9.90
N PRO A 58 3.44 31.68 10.82
CA PRO A 58 2.87 32.84 11.52
C PRO A 58 3.91 33.62 12.34
N ILE A 59 4.84 32.90 12.97
CA ILE A 59 5.94 33.47 13.77
C ILE A 59 6.92 34.22 12.88
N CYS A 60 7.35 33.60 11.78
CA CYS A 60 8.23 34.25 10.82
C CYS A 60 7.63 35.57 10.32
N LYS A 61 6.33 35.57 10.01
CA LYS A 61 5.61 36.77 9.58
C LYS A 61 5.58 37.84 10.67
N LEU A 62 5.30 37.46 11.93
CA LEU A 62 5.26 38.37 13.05
C LEU A 62 6.61 39.02 13.32
N LEU A 63 7.69 38.22 13.28
CA LEU A 63 9.07 38.67 13.49
C LEU A 63 9.68 39.34 12.26
N ARG A 64 8.98 39.33 11.10
CA ARG A 64 9.49 39.85 9.81
C ARG A 64 10.78 39.12 9.34
N LEU A 65 10.88 37.83 9.62
CA LEU A 65 12.02 36.98 9.24
C LEU A 65 11.68 36.08 8.05
N ASP A 66 12.72 35.68 7.29
CA ASP A 66 12.55 34.76 6.18
C ASP A 66 12.25 33.34 6.71
N ILE A 67 11.20 32.72 6.19
CA ILE A 67 10.80 31.35 6.50
C ILE A 67 11.85 30.30 6.05
N ASN A 68 12.78 30.66 5.19
CA ASN A 68 13.91 29.82 4.79
C ASN A 68 15.12 29.94 5.72
N GLY A 69 15.03 30.76 6.77
CA GLY A 69 16.03 30.88 7.81
C GLY A 69 16.07 29.66 8.75
N ASN A 70 16.91 29.75 9.78
CA ASN A 70 16.99 28.71 10.80
C ASN A 70 15.73 28.72 11.70
N LEU A 71 14.82 27.80 11.49
CA LEU A 71 13.53 27.74 12.19
C LEU A 71 13.69 27.51 13.70
N ILE A 72 14.72 26.79 14.13
CA ILE A 72 15.03 26.56 15.55
C ILE A 72 15.39 27.88 16.24
N GLU A 73 16.21 28.70 15.59
CA GLU A 73 16.55 30.04 16.10
C GLU A 73 15.36 30.99 16.06
N ILE A 74 14.55 30.96 15.02
CA ILE A 74 13.34 31.77 14.91
C ILE A 74 12.38 31.46 16.06
N ALA A 75 12.18 30.19 16.39
CA ALA A 75 11.37 29.79 17.55
C ALA A 75 11.96 30.31 18.87
N GLN A 76 13.30 30.30 19.01
CA GLN A 76 13.99 30.86 20.17
C GLN A 76 13.79 32.38 20.28
N TYR A 77 13.95 33.12 19.18
CA TYR A 77 13.76 34.56 19.15
C TYR A 77 12.33 34.95 19.56
N TYR A 78 11.35 34.19 19.09
CA TYR A 78 9.95 34.39 19.50
C TYR A 78 9.76 34.14 20.99
N LYS A 79 10.29 33.02 21.54
CA LYS A 79 10.26 32.72 22.97
C LYS A 79 10.86 33.85 23.82
N ASN A 80 12.01 34.37 23.38
CA ASN A 80 12.72 35.43 24.09
C ASN A 80 11.93 36.77 24.09
N GLN A 81 11.22 37.05 23.01
CA GLN A 81 10.48 38.31 22.87
C GLN A 81 9.06 38.26 23.44
N TYR A 82 8.37 37.14 23.33
CA TYR A 82 6.94 37.02 23.66
C TYR A 82 6.62 35.91 24.68
N ASN A 83 7.49 35.03 25.02
CA ASN A 83 7.39 33.87 25.89
C ASN A 83 7.04 32.54 25.15
N ARG A 84 6.98 31.43 25.90
CA ARG A 84 6.72 30.09 25.40
C ARG A 84 5.26 29.86 25.03
N GLN A 85 4.31 30.53 25.73
CA GLN A 85 2.88 30.24 25.59
C GLN A 85 2.37 30.33 24.15
N GLY A 86 2.80 31.35 23.39
CA GLY A 86 2.37 31.48 22.00
C GLY A 86 2.87 30.36 21.09
N LEU A 87 4.01 29.72 21.38
CA LEU A 87 4.49 28.53 20.69
C LEU A 87 3.62 27.31 21.04
N ASN A 88 3.27 27.18 22.32
CA ASN A 88 2.40 26.11 22.81
C ASN A 88 1.01 26.18 22.17
N ASP A 89 0.45 27.39 22.07
CA ASP A 89 -0.85 27.66 21.45
C ASP A 89 -0.83 27.24 19.94
N ILE A 90 0.27 27.50 19.23
CA ILE A 90 0.41 27.11 17.83
C ILE A 90 0.42 25.58 17.69
N ILE A 91 1.19 24.89 18.53
CA ILE A 91 1.20 23.42 18.56
C ILE A 91 -0.20 22.88 18.86
N PHE A 92 -0.81 23.35 19.94
CA PHE A 92 -2.13 22.90 20.36
C PHE A 92 -3.19 23.12 19.28
N ASN A 93 -3.28 24.33 18.72
CA ASN A 93 -4.28 24.68 17.71
C ASN A 93 -4.10 23.91 16.40
N GLU A 94 -2.86 23.66 15.98
CA GLU A 94 -2.60 22.90 14.77
C GLU A 94 -3.01 21.43 14.93
N PHE A 95 -2.59 20.79 16.02
CA PHE A 95 -2.77 19.36 16.23
C PHE A 95 -4.05 18.97 16.97
N ALA A 96 -4.90 19.93 17.37
CA ALA A 96 -6.26 19.70 17.85
C ALA A 96 -7.23 19.30 16.72
N LYS A 97 -6.89 19.58 15.47
CA LYS A 97 -7.69 19.23 14.29
C LYS A 97 -7.83 17.71 14.16
N LEU A 98 -8.97 17.26 13.62
CA LEU A 98 -9.14 15.84 13.30
C LEU A 98 -8.31 15.46 12.05
N PRO A 99 -7.51 14.40 12.12
CA PRO A 99 -6.71 13.97 10.99
C PRO A 99 -7.58 13.38 9.87
N LYS A 100 -7.20 13.66 8.62
CA LYS A 100 -7.75 13.01 7.44
C LYS A 100 -7.17 11.60 7.30
N ASN A 101 -7.87 10.74 6.54
CA ASN A 101 -7.35 9.41 6.21
C ASN A 101 -6.01 9.51 5.46
N ASN A 102 -5.05 8.70 5.89
CA ASN A 102 -3.68 8.69 5.36
C ASN A 102 -3.27 7.27 5.00
N LYS A 103 -3.22 6.99 3.70
CA LYS A 103 -2.87 5.65 3.18
C LYS A 103 -1.46 5.21 3.60
N ASN A 104 -0.50 6.13 3.70
CA ASN A 104 0.87 5.78 4.12
C ASN A 104 0.89 5.28 5.56
N VAL A 105 0.22 5.99 6.48
CA VAL A 105 0.17 5.57 7.88
C VAL A 105 -0.65 4.30 8.04
N MET A 106 -1.73 4.14 7.26
CA MET A 106 -2.51 2.90 7.23
C MET A 106 -1.63 1.69 6.85
N TRP A 107 -0.86 1.78 5.77
CA TRP A 107 0.03 0.69 5.38
C TRP A 107 1.15 0.46 6.39
N LEU A 108 1.76 1.52 6.94
CA LEU A 108 2.74 1.40 8.03
C LEU A 108 2.17 0.67 9.24
N ALA A 109 0.94 0.99 9.62
CA ALA A 109 0.28 0.34 10.76
C ALA A 109 -0.07 -1.13 10.48
N LYS A 110 -0.29 -1.52 9.22
CA LYS A 110 -0.50 -2.92 8.82
C LYS A 110 0.80 -3.74 8.84
N LEU A 111 1.96 -3.13 8.58
CA LEU A 111 3.24 -3.85 8.61
C LEU A 111 3.49 -4.51 9.98
N PRO A 112 4.23 -5.64 10.06
CA PRO A 112 4.49 -6.38 11.30
C PRO A 112 5.53 -5.71 12.19
N ILE A 113 5.49 -4.38 12.27
CA ILE A 113 6.45 -3.56 13.00
C ILE A 113 5.91 -3.30 14.40
N LYS A 114 6.77 -3.47 15.41
CA LYS A 114 6.43 -3.32 16.82
C LYS A 114 6.94 -2.02 17.43
N GLU A 115 7.91 -1.37 16.81
CA GLU A 115 8.54 -0.17 17.36
C GLU A 115 8.53 0.98 16.37
N TYR A 116 8.01 2.10 16.85
CA TYR A 116 7.87 3.33 16.11
C TYR A 116 8.53 4.47 16.88
N TRP A 117 9.28 5.29 16.18
CA TRP A 117 9.94 6.49 16.68
C TRP A 117 9.42 7.70 15.91
N THR A 118 9.20 8.81 16.59
CA THR A 118 8.75 10.02 15.91
C THR A 118 9.22 11.29 16.64
N THR A 119 9.41 12.34 15.86
CA THR A 119 9.55 13.71 16.33
C THR A 119 8.24 14.51 16.23
N ASN A 120 7.15 13.87 15.76
CA ASN A 120 5.85 14.53 15.57
C ASN A 120 5.09 14.68 16.89
N TYR A 121 4.36 15.76 17.02
CA TYR A 121 3.51 16.03 18.18
C TYR A 121 2.10 15.44 18.04
N ASP A 122 1.66 15.13 16.80
CA ASP A 122 0.31 14.61 16.50
C ASP A 122 0.12 13.15 16.94
N ASP A 123 -1.12 12.66 16.81
CA ASP A 123 -1.55 11.32 17.20
C ASP A 123 -1.97 10.44 16.01
N VAL A 124 -1.46 10.74 14.81
CA VAL A 124 -1.84 10.02 13.57
C VAL A 124 -1.42 8.56 13.61
N ILE A 125 -0.19 8.28 14.08
CA ILE A 125 0.37 6.92 14.11
C ILE A 125 -0.36 6.09 15.15
N GLU A 126 -0.54 6.60 16.37
CA GLU A 126 -1.23 5.90 17.45
C GLU A 126 -2.66 5.53 17.06
N LYS A 127 -3.43 6.47 16.55
CA LYS A 127 -4.81 6.25 16.14
C LYS A 127 -4.93 5.23 15.00
N GLU A 128 -3.99 5.25 14.06
CA GLU A 128 -4.03 4.29 12.97
C GLU A 128 -3.61 2.87 13.43
N LEU A 129 -2.62 2.76 14.33
CA LEU A 129 -2.26 1.48 14.95
C LEU A 129 -3.45 0.87 15.72
N GLU A 130 -4.19 1.70 16.46
CA GLU A 130 -5.41 1.27 17.17
C GLU A 130 -6.50 0.78 16.21
N LYS A 131 -6.72 1.46 15.08
CA LYS A 131 -7.65 1.02 14.03
C LYS A 131 -7.27 -0.34 13.43
N GLN A 132 -5.96 -0.67 13.41
CA GLN A 132 -5.44 -1.97 13.00
C GLN A 132 -5.38 -2.99 14.16
N ASP A 133 -6.13 -2.75 15.25
CA ASP A 133 -6.16 -3.62 16.44
C ASP A 133 -4.79 -3.86 17.10
N LYS A 134 -3.87 -2.92 16.94
CA LYS A 134 -2.59 -2.91 17.65
C LYS A 134 -2.70 -2.00 18.87
N SER A 135 -2.72 -2.59 20.06
CA SER A 135 -2.58 -1.82 21.30
C SER A 135 -1.19 -1.16 21.33
N VAL A 136 -1.15 0.13 21.61
CA VAL A 136 0.07 0.95 21.56
C VAL A 136 0.46 1.43 22.94
N GLN A 137 1.73 1.25 23.31
CA GLN A 137 2.33 1.92 24.45
C GLN A 137 3.02 3.19 23.97
N ILE A 138 2.56 4.35 24.43
CA ILE A 138 3.12 5.65 24.05
C ILE A 138 4.14 6.06 25.12
N ILE A 139 5.37 6.32 24.67
CA ILE A 139 6.49 6.77 25.50
C ILE A 139 6.84 8.19 25.09
N LYS A 140 6.34 9.17 25.81
CA LYS A 140 6.55 10.60 25.52
C LYS A 140 7.57 11.28 26.43
N ASN A 141 7.97 10.63 27.52
CA ASN A 141 9.04 11.06 28.40
C ASN A 141 9.85 9.87 28.90
N GLN A 142 11.07 10.11 29.40
CA GLN A 142 11.97 9.05 29.82
C GLN A 142 11.51 8.26 31.06
N GLU A 143 10.64 8.82 31.89
CA GLU A 143 10.10 8.12 33.04
C GLU A 143 9.20 6.95 32.66
N LEU A 144 8.53 7.05 31.50
CA LEU A 144 7.69 5.99 30.97
C LEU A 144 8.50 4.80 30.44
N LEU A 145 9.80 4.95 30.18
CA LEU A 145 10.67 3.86 29.73
C LEU A 145 10.76 2.71 30.73
N LYS A 146 10.56 2.98 32.03
CA LYS A 146 10.55 1.94 33.09
C LYS A 146 9.34 1.00 33.01
N TYR A 147 8.27 1.41 32.31
CA TYR A 147 7.02 0.65 32.23
C TYR A 147 6.95 -0.14 30.93
N HIS A 148 7.79 -1.15 30.76
CA HIS A 148 7.64 -2.07 29.63
C HIS A 148 6.51 -3.06 29.92
N ASN A 149 5.45 -3.03 29.10
CA ASN A 149 4.33 -3.95 29.23
C ASN A 149 4.19 -4.80 27.96
N PRO A 150 4.50 -6.12 28.03
CA PRO A 150 4.47 -7.01 26.87
C PRO A 150 3.06 -7.25 26.29
N LYS A 151 2.00 -6.77 26.95
CA LYS A 151 0.63 -6.84 26.43
C LYS A 151 0.41 -5.87 25.27
N TYR A 152 1.21 -4.81 25.16
CA TYR A 152 1.14 -3.92 24.00
C TYR A 152 1.77 -4.56 22.76
N LYS A 153 1.10 -4.39 21.63
CA LYS A 153 1.56 -4.92 20.33
C LYS A 153 2.52 -3.99 19.61
N ALA A 154 2.54 -2.73 20.00
CA ALA A 154 3.43 -1.72 19.47
C ALA A 154 3.86 -0.75 20.56
N ILE A 155 5.05 -0.17 20.40
CA ILE A 155 5.59 0.91 21.24
C ILE A 155 5.86 2.10 20.32
N LEU A 156 5.38 3.26 20.72
CA LEU A 156 5.64 4.52 20.02
C LEU A 156 6.44 5.46 20.93
N TYR A 157 7.66 5.79 20.50
CA TYR A 157 8.54 6.74 21.17
C TYR A 157 8.39 8.13 20.55
N LYS A 158 7.86 9.09 21.32
CA LYS A 158 7.69 10.50 20.91
C LYS A 158 8.83 11.34 21.48
N MET A 159 9.91 11.43 20.72
CA MET A 159 11.17 12.04 21.18
C MET A 159 11.07 13.53 21.48
N HIS A 160 10.23 14.24 20.74
CA HIS A 160 10.06 15.69 20.86
C HIS A 160 8.84 16.13 21.68
N GLY A 161 8.24 15.19 22.41
CA GLY A 161 7.04 15.46 23.20
C GLY A 161 5.74 15.20 22.44
N ASP A 162 4.64 15.75 22.95
CA ASP A 162 3.29 15.46 22.48
C ASP A 162 2.43 16.73 22.50
N LYS A 163 1.42 16.79 21.65
CA LYS A 163 0.44 17.91 21.59
C LYS A 163 -0.32 18.11 22.90
N GLU A 164 -0.43 17.09 23.74
CA GLU A 164 -1.12 17.16 25.03
C GLU A 164 -0.28 17.88 26.10
N ASP A 165 1.05 17.91 25.91
CA ASP A 165 1.98 18.62 26.79
C ASP A 165 2.96 19.48 25.97
N PRO A 166 2.49 20.61 25.41
CA PRO A 166 3.30 21.48 24.57
C PRO A 166 4.47 22.16 25.32
N ASP A 167 4.42 22.25 26.65
CA ASP A 167 5.49 22.80 27.46
C ASP A 167 6.75 21.92 27.39
N ASP A 168 6.58 20.61 27.32
CA ASP A 168 7.68 19.63 27.18
C ASP A 168 8.10 19.38 25.71
N ALA A 169 7.48 20.08 24.74
CA ALA A 169 7.80 19.93 23.32
C ALA A 169 9.17 20.52 22.97
N VAL A 170 9.96 19.78 22.17
CA VAL A 170 11.27 20.23 21.67
C VAL A 170 11.07 21.10 20.43
N LEU A 171 11.23 22.41 20.55
CA LEU A 171 10.94 23.36 19.49
C LEU A 171 11.99 24.47 19.35
N THR A 172 12.49 25.02 20.49
CA THR A 172 13.42 26.15 20.51
C THR A 172 14.87 25.69 20.58
N LYS A 173 15.81 26.61 20.28
CA LYS A 173 17.23 26.33 20.38
C LYS A 173 17.64 25.81 21.76
N GLU A 174 17.11 26.43 22.82
CA GLU A 174 17.34 25.98 24.19
C GLU A 174 16.82 24.56 24.44
N ASP A 175 15.67 24.16 23.85
CA ASP A 175 15.15 22.79 23.96
C ASP A 175 16.09 21.77 23.32
N TYR A 176 16.71 22.11 22.16
CA TYR A 176 17.71 21.27 21.48
C TYR A 176 19.02 21.20 22.24
N GLU A 177 19.51 22.34 22.77
CA GLU A 177 20.77 22.39 23.52
C GLU A 177 20.70 21.61 24.83
N THR A 178 19.55 21.66 25.53
CA THR A 178 19.32 20.94 26.78
C THR A 178 18.73 19.53 26.61
N TYR A 179 18.58 19.06 25.37
CA TYR A 179 17.91 17.79 25.07
C TYR A 179 18.52 16.60 25.82
N ASP A 180 19.86 16.46 25.79
CA ASP A 180 20.55 15.36 26.44
C ASP A 180 20.52 15.41 27.94
N GLU A 181 20.38 16.59 28.53
CA GLU A 181 20.22 16.73 29.97
C GLU A 181 18.81 16.30 30.40
N LYS A 182 17.79 16.70 29.62
CA LYS A 182 16.39 16.42 29.89
C LYS A 182 15.96 15.02 29.46
N ARG A 183 16.56 14.45 28.41
CA ARG A 183 16.13 13.20 27.76
C ARG A 183 17.28 12.25 27.42
N PRO A 184 18.28 12.03 28.32
CA PRO A 184 19.48 11.25 28.03
C PRO A 184 19.17 9.79 27.68
N LEU A 185 18.07 9.21 28.20
CA LEU A 185 17.71 7.84 27.93
C LEU A 185 17.16 7.64 26.52
N PHE A 186 16.43 8.60 25.95
CA PHE A 186 15.99 8.54 24.54
C PHE A 186 17.18 8.51 23.59
N THR A 187 18.17 9.40 23.79
CA THR A 187 19.38 9.42 22.99
C THR A 187 20.13 8.08 23.02
N LYS A 188 20.35 7.54 24.21
CA LYS A 188 21.05 6.25 24.39
C LYS A 188 20.29 5.09 23.81
N LEU A 189 18.98 5.01 24.06
CA LEU A 189 18.12 3.94 23.56
C LEU A 189 18.07 3.93 22.04
N LEU A 190 17.82 5.08 21.39
CA LEU A 190 17.78 5.16 19.92
C LEU A 190 19.14 4.80 19.31
N ALA A 191 20.26 5.24 19.92
CA ALA A 191 21.58 4.88 19.44
C ALA A 191 21.83 3.36 19.48
N VAL A 192 21.39 2.68 20.53
CA VAL A 192 21.45 1.21 20.64
C VAL A 192 20.53 0.54 19.62
N GLU A 193 19.29 1.03 19.45
CA GLU A 193 18.36 0.45 18.51
C GLU A 193 18.80 0.63 17.05
N LEU A 194 19.46 1.72 16.69
CA LEU A 194 20.08 1.92 15.36
C LEU A 194 21.20 0.89 15.08
N VAL A 195 21.85 0.36 16.12
CA VAL A 195 22.83 -0.72 15.97
C VAL A 195 22.15 -2.08 15.84
N ARG A 196 21.06 -2.29 16.56
CA ARG A 196 20.37 -3.60 16.68
C ARG A 196 19.35 -3.85 15.56
N LYS A 197 18.64 -2.80 15.12
CA LYS A 197 17.52 -2.90 14.18
C LYS A 197 17.74 -2.08 12.92
N THR A 198 17.15 -2.52 11.85
CA THR A 198 17.02 -1.76 10.59
C THR A 198 15.91 -0.73 10.73
N PHE A 199 16.21 0.53 10.48
CA PHE A 199 15.21 1.60 10.51
C PHE A 199 14.72 1.93 9.11
N LEU A 200 13.39 2.10 9.00
CA LEU A 200 12.72 2.72 7.87
C LEU A 200 12.37 4.16 8.23
N PHE A 201 13.11 5.13 7.68
CA PHE A 201 12.84 6.55 7.83
C PHE A 201 11.81 7.00 6.80
N ILE A 202 10.73 7.62 7.25
CA ILE A 202 9.64 8.09 6.40
C ILE A 202 9.17 9.48 6.79
N GLY A 203 8.97 10.36 5.80
CA GLY A 203 8.54 11.74 6.04
C GLY A 203 9.53 12.58 6.82
N PHE A 204 10.80 12.19 6.83
CA PHE A 204 11.87 12.82 7.60
C PHE A 204 12.87 13.55 6.70
N SER A 205 13.30 14.75 7.11
CA SER A 205 14.18 15.59 6.30
C SER A 205 15.68 15.46 6.64
N PHE A 206 16.03 14.73 7.71
CA PHE A 206 17.38 14.63 8.26
C PHE A 206 18.05 15.99 8.58
N ASN A 207 17.24 17.00 8.89
CA ASN A 207 17.73 18.31 9.34
C ASN A 207 17.58 18.49 10.87
N ASP A 208 17.27 17.42 11.58
CA ASP A 208 17.12 17.41 13.02
C ASP A 208 18.49 17.22 13.69
N PRO A 209 19.01 18.21 14.44
CA PRO A 209 20.33 18.13 15.04
C PRO A 209 20.48 17.00 16.07
N ASN A 210 19.40 16.66 16.77
CA ASN A 210 19.42 15.56 17.74
C ASN A 210 19.60 14.22 17.04
N LEU A 211 18.86 13.98 15.94
CA LEU A 211 18.99 12.73 15.20
C LEU A 211 20.36 12.62 14.51
N GLU A 212 20.86 13.69 13.90
CA GLU A 212 22.18 13.72 13.28
C GLU A 212 23.26 13.32 14.29
N ARG A 213 23.18 13.86 15.51
CA ARG A 213 24.09 13.50 16.60
C ARG A 213 23.94 12.05 17.03
N ILE A 214 22.70 11.52 17.15
CA ILE A 214 22.46 10.13 17.54
C ILE A 214 22.98 9.16 16.46
N LEU A 215 22.81 9.47 15.18
CA LEU A 215 23.40 8.70 14.07
C LEU A 215 24.93 8.69 14.15
N SER A 216 25.53 9.83 14.47
CA SER A 216 26.99 9.93 14.68
C SER A 216 27.46 9.09 15.87
N LEU A 217 26.72 9.07 16.97
CA LEU A 217 27.00 8.20 18.13
C LEU A 217 26.89 6.71 17.76
N ALA A 218 25.84 6.30 17.07
CA ALA A 218 25.67 4.93 16.60
C ALA A 218 26.83 4.50 15.68
N LYS A 219 27.21 5.34 14.75
CA LYS A 219 28.33 5.12 13.81
C LYS A 219 29.67 5.01 14.56
N SER A 220 29.96 5.90 15.51
CA SER A 220 31.20 5.90 16.25
C SER A 220 31.35 4.69 17.19
N SER A 221 30.24 4.11 17.61
CA SER A 221 30.20 2.90 18.47
C SER A 221 30.56 1.61 17.73
N LEU A 222 30.52 1.62 16.39
CA LEU A 222 30.85 0.49 15.53
C LEU A 222 32.03 0.84 14.61
N ASN A 223 32.84 -0.16 14.25
CA ASN A 223 33.80 -0.01 13.16
C ASN A 223 33.04 0.24 11.86
N SER A 224 33.43 1.24 11.08
CA SER A 224 32.75 1.72 9.87
C SER A 224 32.40 0.66 8.81
N LYS A 225 33.01 -0.52 8.88
CA LYS A 225 32.74 -1.64 7.97
C LYS A 225 31.50 -2.49 8.34
N ASN A 226 30.94 -2.32 9.55
CA ASN A 226 29.88 -3.16 10.11
C ASN A 226 28.61 -2.36 10.45
N LEU A 227 28.36 -1.25 9.78
CA LEU A 227 27.14 -0.48 9.98
C LEU A 227 25.93 -1.30 9.51
N ARG A 228 24.89 -1.30 10.33
CA ARG A 228 23.60 -1.83 9.93
C ARG A 228 22.99 -0.97 8.84
N ARG A 229 22.38 -1.60 7.85
CA ARG A 229 21.70 -0.88 6.77
C ARG A 229 20.33 -0.41 7.24
N HIS A 230 20.06 0.88 7.04
CA HIS A 230 18.78 1.53 7.21
C HIS A 230 18.26 2.01 5.86
N TYR A 231 16.99 2.38 5.78
CA TYR A 231 16.37 2.86 4.54
C TYR A 231 15.61 4.15 4.78
N CYS A 232 15.62 5.05 3.80
CA CYS A 232 14.79 6.25 3.84
C CYS A 232 14.12 6.50 2.50
N PHE A 233 12.87 6.98 2.52
CA PHE A 233 12.21 7.50 1.34
C PHE A 233 12.61 8.95 1.09
N MET A 234 13.01 9.26 -0.13
CA MET A 234 13.33 10.61 -0.55
C MET A 234 12.76 10.89 -1.94
N ARG A 235 12.03 12.01 -2.08
CA ARG A 235 11.55 12.44 -3.39
C ARG A 235 12.70 13.02 -4.19
N LYS A 236 12.82 12.58 -5.45
CA LYS A 236 13.80 13.09 -6.39
C LYS A 236 13.50 14.56 -6.72
N VAL A 237 14.53 15.40 -6.76
CA VAL A 237 14.43 16.77 -7.28
C VAL A 237 14.08 16.69 -8.76
N GLN A 238 12.99 17.35 -9.18
CA GLN A 238 12.51 17.31 -10.54
C GLN A 238 12.48 18.70 -11.16
N ILE A 239 12.72 18.78 -12.46
CA ILE A 239 12.67 20.05 -13.19
C ILE A 239 11.29 20.72 -13.13
N THR A 240 10.23 19.90 -12.98
CA THR A 240 8.86 20.37 -12.82
C THR A 240 8.62 21.21 -11.58
N ASP A 241 9.46 21.06 -10.54
CA ASP A 241 9.38 21.82 -9.29
C ASP A 241 9.79 23.31 -9.49
N TYR A 242 10.38 23.65 -10.65
CA TYR A 242 10.94 24.94 -10.99
C TYR A 242 10.19 25.63 -12.16
N LEU A 243 9.09 25.04 -12.61
CA LEU A 243 8.22 25.62 -13.62
C LEU A 243 7.36 26.74 -13.00
N ASN A 244 7.12 27.81 -13.76
CA ASN A 244 6.15 28.83 -13.40
C ASN A 244 4.70 28.36 -13.69
N SER A 245 3.71 29.21 -13.40
CA SER A 245 2.29 28.95 -13.68
C SER A 245 1.99 28.62 -15.16
N ASP A 246 2.85 29.04 -16.07
CA ASP A 246 2.70 28.82 -17.52
C ASP A 246 3.50 27.61 -18.03
N ASN A 247 4.03 26.79 -17.10
CA ASN A 247 4.92 25.65 -17.39
C ASN A 247 6.21 26.03 -18.14
N ILE A 248 6.70 27.24 -17.91
CA ILE A 248 7.96 27.74 -18.47
C ILE A 248 9.03 27.76 -17.37
N ILE A 249 10.25 27.36 -17.70
CA ILE A 249 11.40 27.45 -16.80
C ILE A 249 12.30 28.63 -17.20
N SER A 250 12.65 29.48 -16.26
CA SER A 250 13.64 30.54 -16.48
C SER A 250 15.07 30.00 -16.33
N SER A 251 16.06 30.67 -16.92
CA SER A 251 17.47 30.29 -16.78
C SER A 251 17.92 30.24 -15.33
N GLN A 252 17.47 31.17 -14.50
CA GLN A 252 17.72 31.20 -13.06
C GLN A 252 17.18 29.96 -12.34
N MET A 253 16.01 29.46 -12.76
CA MET A 253 15.39 28.26 -12.20
C MET A 253 16.09 26.99 -12.71
N VAL A 254 16.63 26.97 -13.92
CA VAL A 254 17.48 25.89 -14.41
C VAL A 254 18.75 25.77 -13.56
N ASP A 255 19.42 26.90 -13.29
CA ASP A 255 20.62 26.92 -12.44
C ASP A 255 20.31 26.41 -11.00
N LYS A 256 19.14 26.81 -10.48
CA LYS A 256 18.68 26.35 -9.18
C LYS A 256 18.42 24.85 -9.19
N TYR A 257 17.71 24.33 -10.21
CA TYR A 257 17.48 22.89 -10.38
C TYR A 257 18.78 22.08 -10.41
N VAL A 258 19.78 22.55 -11.16
CA VAL A 258 21.10 21.88 -11.25
C VAL A 258 21.79 21.87 -9.88
N LYS A 259 21.76 22.97 -9.14
CA LYS A 259 22.33 23.07 -7.78
C LYS A 259 21.62 22.15 -6.79
N ASP A 260 20.30 22.18 -6.79
CA ASP A 260 19.48 21.38 -5.85
C ASP A 260 19.61 19.87 -6.15
N THR A 261 19.71 19.48 -7.43
CA THR A 261 20.00 18.11 -7.84
C THR A 261 21.37 17.66 -7.33
N LYS A 262 22.41 18.51 -7.52
CA LYS A 262 23.76 18.20 -7.03
C LYS A 262 23.82 18.11 -5.51
N TYR A 263 23.11 19.00 -4.82
CA TYR A 263 23.01 18.95 -3.36
C TYR A 263 22.32 17.65 -2.89
N GLN A 264 21.26 17.21 -3.56
CA GLN A 264 20.59 15.94 -3.26
C GLN A 264 21.54 14.74 -3.44
N GLU A 265 22.32 14.70 -4.53
CA GLU A 265 23.31 13.63 -4.76
C GLU A 265 24.35 13.56 -3.62
N LEU A 266 24.91 14.72 -3.23
CA LEU A 266 25.90 14.78 -2.15
C LEU A 266 25.29 14.36 -0.81
N ARG A 267 24.05 14.74 -0.55
CA ARG A 267 23.35 14.36 0.66
C ARG A 267 23.05 12.86 0.72
N ILE A 268 22.65 12.24 -0.39
CA ILE A 268 22.47 10.79 -0.47
C ILE A 268 23.79 10.08 -0.17
N ALA A 269 24.89 10.53 -0.73
CA ALA A 269 26.22 9.97 -0.46
C ALA A 269 26.62 10.13 1.02
N ASP A 270 26.28 11.27 1.64
CA ASP A 270 26.54 11.47 3.07
C ASP A 270 25.69 10.55 3.95
N MET A 271 24.41 10.35 3.61
CA MET A 271 23.53 9.41 4.32
C MET A 271 24.04 7.97 4.24
N GLU A 272 24.60 7.56 3.12
CA GLU A 272 25.23 6.23 2.96
C GLU A 272 26.41 6.04 3.94
N ASN A 273 27.12 7.10 4.31
CA ASN A 273 28.17 7.06 5.35
C ASN A 273 27.63 6.72 6.74
N TYR A 274 26.32 6.90 6.97
CA TYR A 274 25.63 6.51 8.20
C TYR A 274 24.88 5.17 8.04
N GLY A 275 25.09 4.45 6.94
CA GLY A 275 24.42 3.19 6.66
C GLY A 275 22.98 3.36 6.16
N ILE A 276 22.57 4.58 5.73
CA ILE A 276 21.21 4.87 5.30
C ILE A 276 21.14 4.84 3.77
N SER A 277 20.54 3.82 3.21
CA SER A 277 20.27 3.68 1.78
C SER A 277 18.98 4.40 1.39
N THR A 278 19.05 5.21 0.34
CA THR A 278 17.93 6.03 -0.10
C THR A 278 17.07 5.32 -1.14
N ILE A 279 15.78 5.17 -0.84
CA ILE A 279 14.74 4.74 -1.78
C ILE A 279 14.21 6.00 -2.45
N LEU A 280 14.67 6.25 -3.68
CA LEU A 280 14.29 7.43 -4.46
C LEU A 280 12.91 7.23 -5.09
N VAL A 281 12.02 8.20 -4.88
CA VAL A 281 10.69 8.24 -5.48
C VAL A 281 10.53 9.49 -6.33
N ASP A 282 9.81 9.40 -7.43
CA ASP A 282 9.48 10.55 -8.28
C ASP A 282 8.36 11.39 -7.65
N ASP A 283 7.43 10.72 -6.99
CA ASP A 283 6.29 11.33 -6.30
C ASP A 283 6.00 10.63 -4.96
N PHE A 284 5.44 11.36 -4.01
CA PHE A 284 5.11 10.82 -2.68
C PHE A 284 4.04 9.72 -2.71
N ASN A 285 3.20 9.64 -3.76
CA ASN A 285 2.23 8.56 -3.92
C ASN A 285 2.92 7.20 -4.15
N GLN A 286 4.13 7.18 -4.75
CA GLN A 286 4.91 5.94 -4.88
C GLN A 286 5.24 5.32 -3.52
N ILE A 287 5.37 6.13 -2.46
CA ILE A 287 5.59 5.61 -1.10
C ILE A 287 4.42 4.72 -0.68
N THR A 288 3.18 5.11 -1.00
CA THR A 288 1.99 4.30 -0.70
C THR A 288 2.07 2.94 -1.40
N ILE A 289 2.45 2.92 -2.69
CA ILE A 289 2.59 1.69 -3.49
C ILE A 289 3.73 0.82 -2.94
N MET A 290 4.85 1.43 -2.54
CA MET A 290 5.98 0.71 -1.96
C MET A 290 5.68 0.14 -0.57
N LEU A 291 4.93 0.84 0.27
CA LEU A 291 4.46 0.32 1.56
C LEU A 291 3.47 -0.83 1.38
N GLU A 292 2.58 -0.73 0.41
CA GLU A 292 1.69 -1.83 0.02
C GLU A 292 2.49 -3.03 -0.51
N TYR A 293 3.50 -2.79 -1.35
CA TYR A 293 4.43 -3.83 -1.82
C TYR A 293 5.08 -4.56 -0.63
N LEU A 294 5.62 -3.83 0.35
CA LEU A 294 6.21 -4.42 1.55
C LEU A 294 5.23 -5.31 2.30
N TYR A 295 3.98 -4.85 2.47
CA TYR A 295 2.95 -5.62 3.15
C TYR A 295 2.57 -6.89 2.37
N LYS A 296 2.30 -6.76 1.08
CA LYS A 296 1.96 -7.90 0.22
C LYS A 296 3.11 -8.90 0.13
N LYS A 297 4.35 -8.42 0.03
CA LYS A 297 5.55 -9.26 0.00
C LYS A 297 5.79 -9.99 1.32
N TYR A 298 5.48 -9.35 2.46
CA TYR A 298 5.54 -9.97 3.77
C TYR A 298 4.47 -11.06 3.93
N THR A 299 3.24 -10.82 3.46
CA THR A 299 2.11 -11.74 3.62
C THR A 299 2.03 -12.84 2.56
N ILE A 300 2.85 -12.80 1.50
CA ILE A 300 2.74 -13.69 0.34
C ILE A 300 2.92 -15.17 0.68
N ASP A 301 3.69 -15.46 1.73
CA ASP A 301 3.95 -16.81 2.22
C ASP A 301 2.95 -17.24 3.32
N ASN A 302 2.00 -16.38 3.69
CA ASN A 302 1.05 -16.65 4.77
C ASN A 302 -0.22 -17.26 4.21
N VAL A 303 -0.62 -18.41 4.76
CA VAL A 303 -1.77 -19.19 4.31
C VAL A 303 -2.74 -19.38 5.47
N PHE A 304 -3.99 -18.95 5.30
CA PHE A 304 -5.05 -19.23 6.27
C PHE A 304 -5.68 -20.60 5.98
N ILE A 305 -5.78 -21.46 6.99
CA ILE A 305 -6.48 -22.74 6.89
C ILE A 305 -7.83 -22.62 7.58
N SER A 306 -8.88 -22.67 6.77
CA SER A 306 -10.29 -22.66 7.16
C SER A 306 -10.87 -24.07 7.06
N GLY A 307 -11.49 -24.53 8.12
CA GLY A 307 -12.13 -25.85 8.12
C GLY A 307 -12.55 -26.34 9.49
N GLY A 308 -13.36 -27.38 9.51
CA GLY A 308 -13.79 -28.04 10.72
C GLY A 308 -14.32 -29.45 10.43
N ILE A 309 -14.02 -30.40 11.31
CA ILE A 309 -14.49 -31.78 11.26
C ILE A 309 -15.36 -32.04 12.48
N ASN A 310 -16.61 -32.49 12.28
CA ASN A 310 -17.48 -32.93 13.35
C ASN A 310 -17.42 -34.46 13.51
N PRO A 311 -16.88 -35.00 14.58
CA PRO A 311 -16.79 -36.45 14.77
C PRO A 311 -18.14 -37.18 14.80
N LYS A 312 -19.25 -36.45 15.02
CA LYS A 312 -20.61 -37.03 15.03
C LYS A 312 -21.18 -37.28 13.63
N ASP A 313 -20.64 -36.58 12.61
CA ASP A 313 -21.07 -36.70 11.21
C ASP A 313 -20.19 -37.63 10.39
N LEU A 314 -19.63 -38.63 11.01
CA LEU A 314 -18.64 -39.56 10.44
C LEU A 314 -19.15 -40.28 9.15
N SER A 315 -20.47 -40.43 9.00
CA SER A 315 -21.07 -41.04 7.79
C SER A 315 -20.83 -40.23 6.50
N ASN A 316 -20.54 -38.94 6.61
CA ASN A 316 -20.36 -38.07 5.48
C ASN A 316 -18.90 -37.94 4.99
N TYR A 317 -17.94 -38.45 5.78
CA TYR A 317 -16.52 -38.45 5.39
C TYR A 317 -16.14 -39.58 4.39
N GLY A 318 -17.07 -40.50 4.11
CA GLY A 318 -16.89 -41.60 3.15
C GLY A 318 -16.70 -41.16 1.70
N ARG A 319 -16.91 -39.89 1.39
CA ARG A 319 -16.62 -39.33 0.04
C ARG A 319 -15.15 -39.06 -0.20
N PHE A 320 -14.30 -39.08 0.84
CA PHE A 320 -12.88 -38.82 0.70
C PHE A 320 -12.18 -40.05 0.11
N ASN A 321 -12.10 -40.12 -1.21
CA ASN A 321 -11.43 -41.15 -2.01
C ASN A 321 -11.80 -42.62 -1.72
N ASN A 322 -13.01 -43.08 -2.11
CA ASN A 322 -13.43 -44.48 -2.13
C ASN A 322 -13.24 -45.26 -0.82
N VAL A 323 -13.53 -44.65 0.32
CA VAL A 323 -13.38 -45.28 1.62
C VAL A 323 -14.62 -46.05 2.02
N HIS A 324 -14.42 -47.27 2.51
CA HIS A 324 -15.52 -48.21 2.83
C HIS A 324 -16.08 -48.09 4.25
N SER A 325 -15.47 -47.27 5.13
CA SER A 325 -15.97 -47.08 6.50
C SER A 325 -15.74 -45.64 7.00
N THR A 326 -16.55 -45.20 7.96
CA THR A 326 -16.45 -43.88 8.63
C THR A 326 -15.13 -43.70 9.40
N LYS A 327 -14.60 -44.77 10.01
CA LYS A 327 -13.34 -44.78 10.72
C LYS A 327 -12.16 -44.56 9.77
N ASP A 328 -12.23 -45.15 8.59
CA ASP A 328 -11.20 -45.02 7.56
C ASP A 328 -11.22 -43.58 6.97
N GLY A 329 -12.42 -43.00 6.83
CA GLY A 329 -12.61 -41.60 6.40
C GLY A 329 -11.94 -40.62 7.36
N LEU A 330 -12.10 -40.79 8.67
CA LEU A 330 -11.47 -39.94 9.68
C LEU A 330 -9.95 -40.11 9.70
N ASN A 331 -9.44 -41.33 9.65
CA ASN A 331 -8.00 -41.62 9.58
C ASN A 331 -7.37 -40.96 8.32
N ARG A 332 -8.10 -40.99 7.21
CA ARG A 332 -7.64 -40.37 5.95
C ARG A 332 -7.65 -38.85 6.00
N ALA A 333 -8.66 -38.25 6.63
CA ALA A 333 -8.68 -36.82 6.89
C ALA A 333 -7.53 -36.37 7.80
N GLU A 334 -7.22 -37.17 8.85
CA GLU A 334 -6.06 -36.95 9.71
C GLU A 334 -4.75 -37.01 8.94
N GLN A 335 -4.53 -38.06 8.11
CA GLN A 335 -3.35 -38.19 7.26
C GLN A 335 -3.21 -37.02 6.30
N PHE A 336 -4.31 -36.62 5.61
CA PHE A 336 -4.32 -35.49 4.70
C PHE A 336 -3.89 -34.19 5.40
N LEU A 337 -4.52 -33.85 6.54
CA LEU A 337 -4.26 -32.57 7.24
C LEU A 337 -2.88 -32.56 7.86
N THR A 338 -2.39 -33.71 8.38
CA THR A 338 -1.02 -33.83 8.91
C THR A 338 0.00 -33.64 7.79
N LEU A 339 -0.18 -34.31 6.64
CA LEU A 339 0.67 -34.15 5.47
C LEU A 339 0.63 -32.71 4.92
N LEU A 340 -0.55 -32.09 4.89
CA LEU A 340 -0.71 -30.70 4.43
C LEU A 340 0.07 -29.74 5.34
N GLY A 341 -0.05 -29.89 6.68
CA GLY A 341 0.68 -29.08 7.65
C GLY A 341 2.20 -29.22 7.51
N GLU A 342 2.70 -30.46 7.37
CA GLU A 342 4.11 -30.76 7.12
C GLU A 342 4.61 -30.11 5.84
N LYS A 343 3.94 -30.33 4.71
CA LYS A 343 4.39 -29.85 3.40
C LYS A 343 4.27 -28.33 3.23
N LEU A 344 3.32 -27.67 3.89
CA LEU A 344 3.27 -26.21 3.91
C LEU A 344 4.54 -25.63 4.55
N VAL A 345 4.90 -26.10 5.74
CA VAL A 345 6.09 -25.63 6.46
C VAL A 345 7.38 -26.00 5.73
N ASP A 346 7.51 -27.22 5.23
CA ASP A 346 8.67 -27.67 4.43
C ASP A 346 8.91 -26.82 3.17
N ASN A 347 7.85 -26.18 2.64
CA ASN A 347 7.92 -25.28 1.48
C ASN A 347 7.97 -23.79 1.88
N GLY A 348 8.16 -23.48 3.15
CA GLY A 348 8.37 -22.12 3.64
C GLY A 348 7.09 -21.28 3.78
N PHE A 349 5.91 -21.91 3.79
CA PHE A 349 4.65 -21.22 4.07
C PHE A 349 4.41 -21.13 5.57
N GLN A 350 3.84 -20.00 6.02
CA GLN A 350 3.40 -19.79 7.38
C GLN A 350 1.90 -20.05 7.49
N ILE A 351 1.49 -20.81 8.48
CA ILE A 351 0.10 -21.23 8.65
C ILE A 351 -0.60 -20.31 9.64
N TYR A 352 -1.77 -19.82 9.27
CA TYR A 352 -2.69 -19.08 10.12
C TYR A 352 -3.99 -19.87 10.25
N THR A 353 -4.51 -20.01 11.47
CA THR A 353 -5.74 -20.79 11.69
C THR A 353 -6.54 -20.30 12.89
N GLY A 354 -7.87 -20.33 12.76
CA GLY A 354 -8.81 -20.18 13.87
C GLY A 354 -8.91 -21.42 14.78
N PHE A 355 -8.09 -22.43 14.55
CA PHE A 355 -8.05 -23.70 15.25
C PHE A 355 -9.42 -24.43 15.22
N GLY A 356 -9.98 -24.56 14.03
CA GLY A 356 -11.26 -25.27 13.83
C GLY A 356 -11.21 -26.70 14.36
N ALA A 357 -12.34 -27.18 14.86
CA ALA A 357 -12.46 -28.49 15.50
C ALA A 357 -11.95 -29.62 14.55
N GLY A 358 -11.03 -30.43 15.03
CA GLY A 358 -10.40 -31.54 14.29
C GLY A 358 -9.32 -31.08 13.29
N VAL A 359 -9.54 -30.00 12.54
CA VAL A 359 -8.57 -29.52 11.53
C VAL A 359 -7.32 -28.94 12.18
N GLY A 360 -7.48 -28.03 13.15
CA GLY A 360 -6.36 -27.36 13.80
C GLY A 360 -5.37 -28.31 14.45
N ASN A 361 -5.83 -29.35 15.10
CA ASN A 361 -4.99 -30.35 15.76
C ASN A 361 -4.13 -31.14 14.77
N TYR A 362 -4.71 -31.61 13.67
CA TYR A 362 -3.98 -32.40 12.66
C TYR A 362 -2.98 -31.55 11.88
N ILE A 363 -3.33 -30.31 11.55
CA ILE A 363 -2.38 -29.38 10.94
C ILE A 363 -1.20 -29.12 11.87
N LEU A 364 -1.45 -28.89 13.18
CA LEU A 364 -0.38 -28.73 14.16
C LEU A 364 0.51 -29.98 14.25
N SER A 365 -0.08 -31.18 14.21
CA SER A 365 0.69 -32.42 14.17
C SER A 365 1.65 -32.46 12.96
N GLY A 366 1.19 -32.03 11.78
CA GLY A 366 2.03 -31.94 10.58
C GLY A 366 3.17 -30.92 10.73
N VAL A 367 2.91 -29.75 11.32
CA VAL A 367 3.96 -28.76 11.62
C VAL A 367 5.03 -29.37 12.54
N LEU A 368 4.63 -30.14 13.57
CA LEU A 368 5.54 -30.83 14.47
C LEU A 368 6.36 -31.93 13.76
N GLU A 369 5.76 -32.70 12.85
CA GLU A 369 6.47 -33.70 12.05
C GLU A 369 7.55 -33.05 11.16
N SER A 370 7.25 -31.92 10.50
CA SER A 370 8.25 -31.15 9.72
C SER A 370 9.48 -30.75 10.58
N LYS A 371 9.30 -30.50 11.86
CA LYS A 371 10.36 -30.05 12.78
C LYS A 371 11.06 -31.18 13.55
N LYS A 372 10.65 -32.42 13.36
CA LYS A 372 11.12 -33.59 14.12
C LYS A 372 12.66 -33.77 14.19
N ASN A 373 13.34 -33.33 13.13
CA ASN A 373 14.80 -33.42 13.01
C ASN A 373 15.56 -32.16 13.47
N ILE A 374 14.84 -31.10 13.91
CA ILE A 374 15.43 -29.80 14.31
C ILE A 374 15.34 -29.62 15.85
N LEU A 375 15.58 -30.66 16.58
CA LEU A 375 15.25 -30.92 17.99
C LEU A 375 16.00 -30.06 19.04
N THR A 376 16.20 -28.76 18.90
CA THR A 376 16.88 -28.01 19.98
C THR A 376 16.19 -26.77 20.52
N ASN A 377 15.06 -26.30 19.98
CA ASN A 377 14.39 -25.10 20.51
C ASN A 377 12.88 -25.14 20.35
N THR A 378 12.15 -25.03 21.45
CA THR A 378 10.68 -24.90 21.53
C THR A 378 10.12 -23.64 20.89
N ASP A 379 10.94 -22.63 20.60
CA ASP A 379 10.54 -21.35 20.00
C ASP A 379 10.37 -21.40 18.48
N ILE A 380 10.78 -22.48 17.83
CA ILE A 380 10.78 -22.62 16.36
C ILE A 380 9.34 -22.69 15.80
N ILE A 381 8.39 -23.22 16.57
CA ILE A 381 6.99 -23.43 16.13
C ILE A 381 6.25 -22.09 15.96
N ASN A 382 6.58 -21.07 16.75
CA ASN A 382 5.86 -19.79 16.74
C ASN A 382 5.96 -19.02 15.42
N ASN A 383 6.95 -19.31 14.59
CA ASN A 383 7.13 -18.68 13.29
C ASN A 383 6.44 -19.46 12.15
N ASP A 384 6.09 -20.72 12.36
CA ASP A 384 5.51 -21.59 11.34
C ASP A 384 3.99 -21.65 11.38
N ILE A 385 3.41 -21.50 12.59
CA ILE A 385 1.95 -21.54 12.78
C ILE A 385 1.48 -20.48 13.77
N HIS A 386 0.46 -19.72 13.36
CA HIS A 386 -0.20 -18.69 14.13
C HIS A 386 -1.63 -19.12 14.48
N ILE A 387 -1.86 -19.40 15.76
CA ILE A 387 -3.15 -19.91 16.24
C ILE A 387 -3.89 -18.82 17.02
N SER A 388 -5.16 -18.62 16.71
CA SER A 388 -6.08 -17.84 17.54
C SER A 388 -7.40 -18.59 17.65
N SER A 389 -7.63 -19.19 18.83
CA SER A 389 -8.84 -19.98 19.04
C SER A 389 -10.12 -19.14 18.95
N LEU A 390 -11.06 -19.60 18.15
CA LEU A 390 -12.41 -19.08 18.03
C LEU A 390 -13.38 -19.76 18.99
N LEU A 391 -12.97 -20.83 19.68
CA LEU A 391 -13.79 -21.61 20.58
C LEU A 391 -14.22 -20.78 21.81
N GLY A 392 -15.51 -20.85 22.16
CA GLY A 392 -16.06 -20.19 23.35
C GLY A 392 -16.12 -18.67 23.31
N ALA A 393 -15.74 -18.02 22.21
CA ALA A 393 -15.86 -16.57 22.05
C ALA A 393 -17.25 -16.17 21.54
N GLU A 394 -17.70 -14.96 21.91
CA GLU A 394 -18.88 -14.32 21.30
C GLU A 394 -18.65 -14.05 19.81
N GLU A 395 -19.73 -14.04 19.00
CA GLU A 395 -19.61 -13.95 17.55
C GLU A 395 -18.93 -12.66 17.06
N GLN A 396 -19.17 -11.52 17.70
CA GLN A 396 -18.46 -10.27 17.39
C GLN A 396 -16.95 -10.41 17.58
N ARG A 397 -16.51 -11.08 18.66
CA ARG A 397 -15.11 -11.33 18.94
C ARG A 397 -14.52 -12.32 17.94
N LYS A 398 -15.27 -13.37 17.56
CA LYS A 398 -14.85 -14.32 16.51
C LYS A 398 -14.61 -13.61 15.18
N ASN A 399 -15.56 -12.77 14.76
CA ASN A 399 -15.45 -12.02 13.51
C ASN A 399 -14.24 -11.07 13.48
N LYS A 400 -13.95 -10.44 14.62
CA LYS A 400 -12.73 -9.62 14.77
C LYS A 400 -11.45 -10.45 14.65
N ILE A 401 -11.41 -11.65 15.25
CA ILE A 401 -10.26 -12.56 15.18
C ILE A 401 -10.09 -13.08 13.74
N ARG A 402 -11.20 -13.57 13.10
CA ARG A 402 -11.18 -14.04 11.70
C ARG A 402 -10.60 -12.99 10.77
N ARG A 403 -11.15 -11.78 10.84
CA ARG A 403 -10.70 -10.67 10.04
C ARG A 403 -9.20 -10.41 10.21
N ARG A 404 -8.73 -10.36 11.45
CA ARG A 404 -7.32 -10.11 11.77
C ARG A 404 -6.39 -11.20 11.22
N LEU A 405 -6.80 -12.49 11.30
CA LEU A 405 -5.98 -13.60 10.80
C LEU A 405 -5.92 -13.59 9.27
N ILE A 406 -7.08 -13.40 8.61
CA ILE A 406 -7.19 -13.43 7.15
C ILE A 406 -6.48 -12.23 6.54
N GLU A 407 -6.63 -11.03 7.10
CA GLU A 407 -5.90 -9.83 6.62
C GLU A 407 -4.38 -9.99 6.68
N GLN A 408 -3.83 -10.95 7.43
CA GLN A 408 -2.39 -11.26 7.48
C GLN A 408 -1.96 -12.36 6.49
N CYS A 409 -2.87 -12.83 5.65
CA CYS A 409 -2.60 -13.88 4.67
C CYS A 409 -2.73 -13.37 3.25
N SER A 410 -2.19 -14.11 2.30
CA SER A 410 -2.40 -13.89 0.86
C SER A 410 -3.24 -14.99 0.23
N SER A 411 -3.40 -16.10 0.95
CA SER A 411 -4.10 -17.27 0.45
C SER A 411 -4.94 -17.93 1.56
N ILE A 412 -6.05 -18.54 1.17
CA ILE A 412 -6.87 -19.35 2.06
C ILE A 412 -7.09 -20.74 1.48
N ILE A 413 -6.83 -21.77 2.29
CA ILE A 413 -7.19 -23.16 1.97
C ILE A 413 -8.44 -23.51 2.74
N ILE A 414 -9.50 -23.94 2.04
CA ILE A 414 -10.76 -24.32 2.63
C ILE A 414 -10.94 -25.83 2.53
N VAL A 415 -11.07 -26.47 3.70
CA VAL A 415 -11.17 -27.92 3.83
C VAL A 415 -12.37 -28.32 4.70
N PHE A 416 -13.14 -29.31 4.30
CA PHE A 416 -14.29 -29.84 5.03
C PHE A 416 -15.35 -28.75 5.35
N GLY A 417 -15.82 -28.71 6.61
CA GLY A 417 -16.84 -27.80 7.10
C GLY A 417 -18.21 -28.47 7.22
N TYR A 418 -18.80 -28.45 8.40
CA TYR A 418 -19.96 -29.28 8.78
C TYR A 418 -21.27 -28.50 8.96
N SER A 419 -21.34 -27.24 8.57
CA SER A 419 -22.57 -26.48 8.72
C SER A 419 -23.53 -26.72 7.55
N ASN A 420 -24.78 -26.99 7.86
CA ASN A 420 -25.86 -27.22 6.86
C ASN A 420 -26.51 -25.92 6.36
N SER A 421 -26.15 -24.76 6.92
CA SER A 421 -26.68 -23.46 6.51
C SER A 421 -25.57 -22.50 6.09
N GLU A 422 -25.69 -21.92 4.90
CA GLU A 422 -24.77 -20.92 4.38
C GLU A 422 -24.66 -19.69 5.29
N ASN A 423 -25.74 -19.33 5.99
CA ASN A 423 -25.85 -18.11 6.79
C ASN A 423 -25.21 -18.20 8.20
N GLU A 424 -24.87 -19.40 8.68
CA GLU A 424 -24.36 -19.60 10.06
C GLU A 424 -22.96 -20.19 10.13
N SER A 425 -22.35 -20.53 9.01
CA SER A 425 -21.04 -21.17 8.95
C SER A 425 -19.90 -20.16 9.09
N GLY A 426 -19.03 -20.35 10.08
CA GLY A 426 -17.80 -19.56 10.21
C GLY A 426 -16.91 -19.62 8.98
N ILE A 427 -16.95 -20.72 8.22
CA ILE A 427 -16.19 -20.94 6.98
C ILE A 427 -16.66 -20.00 5.87
N TYR A 428 -17.97 -19.79 5.73
CA TYR A 428 -18.50 -18.82 4.76
C TYR A 428 -18.11 -17.38 5.12
N CYS A 429 -18.13 -17.02 6.42
CA CYS A 429 -17.61 -15.71 6.86
C CYS A 429 -16.13 -15.55 6.53
N GLU A 430 -15.31 -16.58 6.71
CA GLU A 430 -13.88 -16.60 6.38
C GLU A 430 -13.66 -16.50 4.87
N TYR A 431 -14.42 -17.22 4.07
CA TYR A 431 -14.44 -17.14 2.62
C TYR A 431 -14.78 -15.73 2.11
N GLU A 432 -15.87 -15.12 2.62
CA GLU A 432 -16.26 -13.76 2.24
C GLU A 432 -15.19 -12.71 2.62
N LEU A 433 -14.57 -12.88 3.78
CA LEU A 433 -13.48 -12.01 4.21
C LEU A 433 -12.27 -12.13 3.28
N ALA A 434 -11.88 -13.37 2.93
CA ALA A 434 -10.80 -13.64 2.01
C ALA A 434 -11.08 -13.04 0.60
N GLN A 435 -12.31 -13.16 0.10
CA GLN A 435 -12.71 -12.49 -1.16
C GLN A 435 -12.59 -10.97 -1.08
N LYS A 436 -12.99 -10.36 0.04
CA LYS A 436 -12.88 -8.91 0.25
C LYS A 436 -11.42 -8.44 0.34
N CYS A 437 -10.53 -9.30 0.86
CA CYS A 437 -9.10 -9.05 0.91
C CYS A 437 -8.40 -9.26 -0.45
N GLY A 438 -9.06 -9.95 -1.39
CA GLY A 438 -8.48 -10.34 -2.67
C GLY A 438 -7.50 -11.51 -2.55
N ASP A 439 -7.68 -12.39 -1.55
CA ASP A 439 -6.83 -13.53 -1.30
C ASP A 439 -7.04 -14.63 -2.36
N PHE A 440 -6.00 -15.43 -2.59
CA PHE A 440 -6.10 -16.62 -3.42
C PHE A 440 -6.83 -17.74 -2.69
N ILE A 441 -7.97 -18.18 -3.25
CA ILE A 441 -8.88 -19.13 -2.59
C ILE A 441 -8.69 -20.52 -3.16
N ILE A 442 -8.35 -21.48 -2.30
CA ILE A 442 -8.14 -22.89 -2.64
C ILE A 442 -9.18 -23.75 -1.91
N PRO A 443 -10.38 -23.94 -2.45
CA PRO A 443 -11.33 -24.89 -1.91
C PRO A 443 -10.94 -26.31 -2.33
N VAL A 444 -10.71 -27.19 -1.38
CA VAL A 444 -10.39 -28.59 -1.63
C VAL A 444 -11.71 -29.38 -1.70
N LYS A 445 -12.28 -29.46 -2.91
CA LYS A 445 -13.60 -30.05 -3.19
C LYS A 445 -13.74 -31.44 -2.64
N GLU A 446 -12.71 -32.29 -2.78
CA GLU A 446 -12.73 -33.69 -2.39
C GLU A 446 -12.93 -33.90 -0.88
N THR A 447 -12.70 -32.88 -0.07
CA THR A 447 -13.02 -32.91 1.38
C THR A 447 -14.51 -32.75 1.66
N GLY A 448 -15.34 -32.40 0.66
CA GLY A 448 -16.80 -32.28 0.75
C GLY A 448 -17.29 -31.05 1.52
N PHE A 449 -18.56 -31.03 1.88
CA PHE A 449 -19.23 -30.02 2.70
C PHE A 449 -19.08 -28.57 2.18
N ALA A 450 -18.71 -27.62 3.07
CA ALA A 450 -18.54 -26.22 2.70
C ALA A 450 -17.44 -26.03 1.64
N ALA A 451 -16.37 -26.80 1.68
CA ALA A 451 -15.29 -26.72 0.69
C ALA A 451 -15.79 -27.08 -0.73
N GLU A 452 -16.60 -28.13 -0.85
CA GLU A 452 -17.23 -28.53 -2.13
C GLU A 452 -18.23 -27.47 -2.62
N GLN A 453 -19.04 -26.93 -1.72
CA GLN A 453 -20.03 -25.89 -2.07
C GLN A 453 -19.34 -24.62 -2.57
N ILE A 454 -18.32 -24.16 -1.89
CA ILE A 454 -17.53 -22.98 -2.29
C ILE A 454 -16.80 -23.23 -3.62
N TYR A 455 -16.26 -24.44 -3.83
CA TYR A 455 -15.69 -24.84 -5.13
C TYR A 455 -16.74 -24.70 -6.24
N ASN A 456 -17.94 -25.24 -6.04
CA ASN A 456 -19.00 -25.19 -7.03
C ASN A 456 -19.48 -23.76 -7.32
N LEU A 457 -19.54 -22.90 -6.29
CA LEU A 457 -19.86 -21.48 -6.45
C LEU A 457 -18.81 -20.76 -7.32
N LEU A 458 -17.54 -20.93 -7.00
CA LEU A 458 -16.44 -20.31 -7.75
C LEU A 458 -16.34 -20.84 -9.18
N ASN A 459 -16.57 -22.15 -9.38
CA ASN A 459 -16.55 -22.77 -10.70
C ASN A 459 -17.69 -22.26 -11.60
N LYS A 460 -18.88 -22.07 -11.04
CA LYS A 460 -20.02 -21.47 -11.75
C LYS A 460 -19.72 -20.05 -12.22
N ASP A 461 -18.96 -19.30 -11.45
CA ASP A 461 -18.58 -17.91 -11.74
C ASP A 461 -17.31 -17.82 -12.61
N ASN A 462 -16.71 -18.93 -13.06
CA ASN A 462 -15.42 -19.00 -13.76
C ASN A 462 -14.27 -18.31 -13.00
N LYS A 463 -14.27 -18.40 -11.66
CA LYS A 463 -13.25 -17.79 -10.78
C LYS A 463 -12.23 -18.79 -10.25
N ILE A 464 -12.30 -20.06 -10.65
CA ILE A 464 -11.35 -21.09 -10.25
C ILE A 464 -10.18 -21.10 -11.22
N SER A 465 -8.96 -21.01 -10.69
CA SER A 465 -7.73 -21.14 -11.49
C SER A 465 -7.53 -22.58 -11.99
N GLU A 466 -6.80 -22.75 -13.09
CA GLU A 466 -6.45 -24.05 -13.62
C GLU A 466 -5.74 -24.94 -12.58
N ASP A 467 -4.83 -24.36 -11.79
CA ASP A 467 -4.13 -25.05 -10.71
C ASP A 467 -5.11 -25.65 -9.69
N VAL A 468 -6.15 -24.89 -9.29
CA VAL A 468 -7.17 -25.32 -8.32
C VAL A 468 -8.12 -26.38 -8.95
N GLN A 469 -8.39 -26.31 -10.25
CA GLN A 469 -9.13 -27.35 -10.95
C GLN A 469 -8.34 -28.65 -10.98
N HIS A 470 -7.04 -28.58 -11.28
CA HIS A 470 -6.15 -29.73 -11.38
C HIS A 470 -6.00 -30.48 -10.04
N LEU A 471 -5.75 -29.77 -8.94
CA LEU A 471 -5.63 -30.41 -7.62
C LEU A 471 -6.91 -31.14 -7.17
N ASN A 472 -8.06 -30.67 -7.63
CA ASN A 472 -9.36 -31.30 -7.31
C ASN A 472 -9.70 -32.49 -8.25
N SER A 473 -8.81 -32.88 -9.15
CA SER A 473 -8.87 -34.10 -9.94
C SER A 473 -7.86 -35.16 -9.47
N ALA A 474 -7.11 -34.90 -8.40
CA ALA A 474 -6.09 -35.78 -7.86
C ALA A 474 -6.65 -37.12 -7.35
N CYS A 475 -5.91 -38.20 -7.55
CA CYS A 475 -6.34 -39.54 -7.22
C CYS A 475 -5.94 -39.98 -5.80
N ASP A 476 -4.89 -39.42 -5.24
CA ASP A 476 -4.39 -39.73 -3.89
C ASP A 476 -4.05 -38.49 -3.07
N LEU A 477 -3.69 -38.69 -1.79
CA LEU A 477 -3.44 -37.61 -0.84
C LEU A 477 -2.14 -36.85 -1.15
N ASP A 478 -1.11 -37.56 -1.58
CA ASP A 478 0.19 -36.95 -1.91
C ASP A 478 0.06 -36.05 -3.13
N GLU A 479 -0.65 -36.51 -4.16
CA GLU A 479 -0.94 -35.74 -5.37
C GLU A 479 -1.78 -34.50 -5.03
N MET A 480 -2.80 -34.64 -4.18
CA MET A 480 -3.64 -33.53 -3.75
C MET A 480 -2.85 -32.46 -2.98
N VAL A 481 -2.07 -32.87 -1.99
CA VAL A 481 -1.23 -31.94 -1.21
C VAL A 481 -0.17 -31.29 -2.09
N SER A 482 0.47 -32.06 -2.98
CA SER A 482 1.44 -31.54 -3.96
C SER A 482 0.79 -30.50 -4.89
N GLY A 483 -0.44 -30.75 -5.32
CA GLY A 483 -1.23 -29.82 -6.13
C GLY A 483 -1.52 -28.50 -5.38
N ILE A 484 -1.88 -28.57 -4.09
CA ILE A 484 -2.07 -27.36 -3.24
C ILE A 484 -0.77 -26.56 -3.15
N ILE A 485 0.35 -27.23 -2.86
CA ILE A 485 1.66 -26.57 -2.76
C ILE A 485 2.05 -25.92 -4.10
N GLN A 486 1.80 -26.61 -5.22
CA GLN A 486 2.10 -26.05 -6.55
C GLN A 486 1.23 -24.83 -6.87
N ALA A 487 -0.08 -24.89 -6.56
CA ALA A 487 -0.99 -23.78 -6.76
C ALA A 487 -0.55 -22.53 -5.95
N LEU A 488 -0.13 -22.71 -4.68
CA LEU A 488 0.41 -21.65 -3.85
C LEU A 488 1.72 -21.07 -4.43
N LYS A 489 2.64 -21.90 -4.92
CA LYS A 489 3.89 -21.46 -5.56
C LYS A 489 3.61 -20.65 -6.83
N ASN A 490 2.70 -21.12 -7.67
CA ASN A 490 2.31 -20.42 -8.89
C ASN A 490 1.65 -19.07 -8.55
N HIS A 491 0.76 -19.04 -7.56
CA HIS A 491 0.16 -17.80 -7.06
C HIS A 491 1.25 -16.83 -6.60
N LYS A 492 2.20 -17.27 -5.78
CA LYS A 492 3.32 -16.44 -5.29
C LYS A 492 4.12 -15.82 -6.44
N ILE A 493 4.46 -16.59 -7.47
CA ILE A 493 5.19 -16.11 -8.64
C ILE A 493 4.37 -15.06 -9.39
N ASN A 494 3.08 -15.33 -9.60
CA ASN A 494 2.19 -14.42 -10.32
C ASN A 494 1.98 -13.10 -9.56
N GLU A 495 1.76 -13.18 -8.25
CA GLU A 495 1.61 -11.97 -7.40
C GLU A 495 2.91 -11.16 -7.33
N ASP A 496 4.08 -11.81 -7.19
CA ASP A 496 5.36 -11.11 -7.23
C ASP A 496 5.56 -10.36 -8.54
N LYS A 497 5.21 -11.00 -9.67
CA LYS A 497 5.26 -10.38 -10.99
C LYS A 497 4.32 -9.17 -11.08
N LYS A 498 3.07 -9.28 -10.60
CA LYS A 498 2.10 -8.17 -10.58
C LYS A 498 2.58 -7.01 -9.69
N LEU A 499 3.09 -7.32 -8.50
CA LEU A 499 3.62 -6.32 -7.57
C LEU A 499 4.81 -5.56 -8.18
N ARG A 500 5.73 -6.24 -8.85
CA ARG A 500 6.85 -5.62 -9.58
C ARG A 500 6.34 -4.75 -10.73
N GLN A 501 5.42 -5.26 -11.56
CA GLN A 501 4.81 -4.50 -12.64
C GLN A 501 4.18 -3.21 -12.12
N ARG A 502 3.44 -3.28 -11.00
CA ARG A 502 2.81 -2.10 -10.39
C ARG A 502 3.83 -1.07 -9.91
N LEU A 503 4.97 -1.50 -9.36
CA LEU A 503 6.07 -0.59 -9.02
C LEU A 503 6.65 0.08 -10.27
N PHE A 504 6.91 -0.68 -11.33
CA PHE A 504 7.42 -0.12 -12.59
C PHE A 504 6.40 0.82 -13.25
N SER A 505 5.11 0.49 -13.22
CA SER A 505 4.04 1.37 -13.74
C SER A 505 3.93 2.67 -12.95
N SER A 506 4.38 2.70 -11.70
CA SER A 506 4.43 3.91 -10.88
C SER A 506 5.58 4.85 -11.23
N ILE A 507 6.54 4.40 -12.04
CA ILE A 507 7.62 5.25 -12.55
C ILE A 507 7.00 6.26 -13.51
N SER A 508 6.97 7.50 -13.10
CA SER A 508 6.54 8.59 -13.94
C SER A 508 7.73 9.17 -14.68
N MET A 509 8.01 8.67 -15.88
CA MET A 509 8.92 9.39 -16.79
C MET A 509 8.40 10.74 -17.22
N TYR A 510 7.10 10.86 -17.36
CA TYR A 510 6.21 12.02 -17.44
C TYR A 510 4.89 11.47 -16.90
N GLY A 511 4.21 12.12 -15.97
CA GLY A 511 2.99 11.60 -15.39
C GLY A 511 2.09 10.88 -16.42
N ILE A 512 1.29 9.93 -16.00
CA ILE A 512 0.42 9.18 -16.92
C ILE A 512 -0.40 10.19 -17.72
N GLY A 513 -0.07 10.33 -18.98
CA GLY A 513 -0.77 11.24 -19.86
C GLY A 513 -2.21 10.76 -20.05
N VAL A 514 -3.16 11.62 -19.74
CA VAL A 514 -4.59 11.41 -19.99
C VAL A 514 -5.02 12.35 -21.08
N PHE A 515 -5.38 11.81 -22.23
CA PHE A 515 -5.98 12.58 -23.31
C PHE A 515 -7.49 12.70 -23.08
N ILE A 516 -8.05 13.92 -23.07
CA ILE A 516 -9.48 14.12 -22.94
C ILE A 516 -10.06 14.43 -24.32
N SER A 517 -10.80 13.48 -24.88
CA SER A 517 -11.52 13.61 -26.13
C SER A 517 -12.97 14.07 -25.89
N TYR A 518 -13.37 15.19 -26.45
CA TYR A 518 -14.70 15.77 -26.25
C TYR A 518 -15.11 16.72 -27.36
N HIS A 519 -16.39 17.06 -27.42
CA HIS A 519 -16.91 18.09 -28.34
C HIS A 519 -16.73 19.49 -27.74
N TYR A 520 -15.80 20.27 -28.27
CA TYR A 520 -15.33 21.53 -27.71
C TYR A 520 -16.43 22.53 -27.30
N ASN A 521 -17.45 22.72 -28.15
CA ASN A 521 -18.45 23.76 -27.90
C ASN A 521 -19.40 23.45 -26.73
N ASN A 522 -19.63 22.17 -26.42
CA ASN A 522 -20.63 21.76 -25.46
C ASN A 522 -20.02 21.18 -24.15
N ASP A 523 -18.87 20.54 -24.25
CA ASP A 523 -18.38 19.64 -23.22
C ASP A 523 -17.11 20.18 -22.50
N HIS A 524 -16.62 21.35 -22.92
CA HIS A 524 -15.38 21.96 -22.44
C HIS A 524 -15.40 22.25 -20.89
N VAL A 525 -16.58 22.52 -20.34
CA VAL A 525 -16.72 22.81 -18.91
C VAL A 525 -16.36 21.58 -18.08
N ILE A 526 -16.95 20.43 -18.44
CA ILE A 526 -16.67 19.16 -17.74
C ILE A 526 -15.22 18.71 -18.01
N ALA A 527 -14.72 18.87 -19.22
CA ALA A 527 -13.32 18.58 -19.53
C ALA A 527 -12.35 19.41 -18.66
N LYS A 528 -12.66 20.68 -18.43
CA LYS A 528 -11.89 21.56 -17.55
C LYS A 528 -12.01 21.15 -16.07
N GLU A 529 -13.20 20.77 -15.62
CA GLU A 529 -13.45 20.29 -14.27
C GLU A 529 -12.66 19.00 -14.00
N ILE A 530 -12.71 18.02 -14.92
CA ILE A 530 -11.90 16.79 -14.83
C ILE A 530 -10.41 17.14 -14.77
N THR A 531 -9.94 18.04 -15.63
CA THR A 531 -8.55 18.50 -15.63
C THR A 531 -8.13 19.06 -14.28
N GLN A 532 -8.97 19.89 -13.67
CA GLN A 532 -8.67 20.49 -12.38
C GLN A 532 -8.64 19.45 -11.24
N ILE A 533 -9.58 18.49 -11.23
CA ILE A 533 -9.64 17.43 -10.23
C ILE A 533 -8.41 16.51 -10.39
N VAL A 534 -8.18 16.02 -11.59
CA VAL A 534 -7.09 15.08 -11.87
C VAL A 534 -5.72 15.70 -11.57
N ASN A 535 -5.48 16.93 -11.98
CA ASN A 535 -4.22 17.63 -11.73
C ASN A 535 -4.02 17.99 -10.25
N LYS A 536 -5.09 18.14 -9.47
CA LYS A 536 -5.04 18.42 -8.04
C LYS A 536 -4.82 17.16 -7.21
N ASP A 537 -5.54 16.08 -7.55
CA ASP A 537 -5.60 14.87 -6.73
C ASP A 537 -4.58 13.80 -7.16
N LYS A 538 -4.08 13.90 -8.39
CA LYS A 538 -3.14 12.95 -9.01
C LYS A 538 -1.92 13.69 -9.57
N LEU A 539 -0.89 13.86 -8.76
CA LEU A 539 0.35 14.55 -9.14
C LEU A 539 1.08 13.91 -10.35
N ASN A 540 0.84 12.63 -10.61
CA ASN A 540 1.46 11.87 -11.71
C ASN A 540 0.60 11.78 -12.96
N ILE A 541 -0.55 12.45 -13.00
CA ILE A 541 -1.43 12.47 -14.17
C ILE A 541 -1.47 13.88 -14.72
N TYR A 542 -1.09 14.04 -15.98
CA TYR A 542 -1.30 15.28 -16.70
C TYR A 542 -2.39 15.10 -17.74
N THR A 543 -3.25 16.09 -17.87
CA THR A 543 -4.35 16.08 -18.84
C THR A 543 -3.98 16.91 -20.06
N VAL A 544 -4.23 16.35 -21.22
CA VAL A 544 -4.10 17.05 -22.50
C VAL A 544 -5.49 17.41 -22.99
N VAL A 545 -5.78 18.72 -23.03
CA VAL A 545 -7.07 19.26 -23.42
C VAL A 545 -6.94 20.02 -24.72
N LYS A 546 -7.93 19.89 -25.60
CA LYS A 546 -8.02 20.65 -26.84
C LYS A 546 -8.05 22.15 -26.60
N GLU A 547 -7.09 22.87 -27.14
CA GLU A 547 -7.21 24.32 -27.29
C GLU A 547 -8.12 24.68 -28.46
N ASN A 548 -8.78 25.85 -28.37
CA ASN A 548 -9.66 26.35 -29.43
C ASN A 548 -8.84 26.77 -30.65
N LYS A 549 -8.65 25.86 -31.61
CA LYS A 549 -7.86 26.08 -32.84
C LYS A 549 -8.75 26.33 -34.05
N LYS A 550 -9.86 27.08 -33.91
CA LYS A 550 -10.83 27.39 -34.97
C LYS A 550 -10.25 27.97 -36.28
N LYS A 551 -8.96 28.31 -36.34
CA LYS A 551 -8.31 28.94 -37.51
C LYS A 551 -7.08 28.18 -38.03
N LYS A 552 -6.82 26.91 -37.66
CA LYS A 552 -5.65 26.17 -38.14
C LYS A 552 -6.04 25.13 -39.21
N ASP A 553 -5.08 24.86 -40.12
CA ASP A 553 -5.18 23.81 -41.15
C ASP A 553 -5.52 22.44 -40.51
N PRO A 554 -6.48 21.67 -41.05
CA PRO A 554 -6.81 20.32 -40.58
C PRO A 554 -5.62 19.38 -40.41
N LYS A 555 -4.61 19.49 -41.29
CA LYS A 555 -3.36 18.69 -41.20
C LYS A 555 -2.58 19.02 -39.93
N VAL A 556 -2.49 20.29 -39.56
CA VAL A 556 -1.80 20.74 -38.34
C VAL A 556 -2.53 20.27 -37.09
N ILE A 557 -3.86 20.26 -37.11
CA ILE A 557 -4.67 19.76 -35.98
C ILE A 557 -4.50 18.26 -35.81
N ARG A 558 -4.54 17.48 -36.89
CA ARG A 558 -4.32 16.04 -36.85
C ARG A 558 -2.91 15.66 -36.36
N SER A 559 -1.88 16.33 -36.88
CA SER A 559 -0.49 16.12 -36.43
C SER A 559 -0.32 16.41 -34.94
N TRP A 560 -0.97 17.48 -34.45
CA TRP A 560 -0.96 17.77 -33.00
C TRP A 560 -1.69 16.71 -32.20
N ILE A 561 -2.85 16.19 -32.62
CA ILE A 561 -3.58 15.10 -31.98
C ILE A 561 -2.70 13.86 -31.91
N ASP A 562 -2.07 13.48 -33.01
CA ASP A 562 -1.17 12.30 -33.06
C ASP A 562 0.00 12.42 -32.08
N GLU A 563 0.58 13.63 -32.00
CA GLU A 563 1.68 13.88 -31.05
C GLU A 563 1.23 13.81 -29.59
N GLN A 564 0.03 14.33 -29.27
CA GLN A 564 -0.46 14.29 -27.89
C GLN A 564 -0.87 12.87 -27.48
N ILE A 565 -1.58 12.14 -28.34
CA ILE A 565 -2.01 10.76 -28.03
C ILE A 565 -0.80 9.84 -27.84
N LYS A 566 0.27 10.00 -28.62
CA LYS A 566 1.53 9.23 -28.41
C LYS A 566 2.14 9.41 -27.03
N LYS A 567 1.88 10.53 -26.36
CA LYS A 567 2.38 10.84 -25.01
C LYS A 567 1.44 10.39 -23.90
N THR A 568 0.27 9.80 -24.24
CA THR A 568 -0.76 9.43 -23.27
C THR A 568 -0.98 7.92 -23.23
N LYS A 569 -1.43 7.40 -22.10
CA LYS A 569 -1.81 5.99 -21.92
C LYS A 569 -3.30 5.79 -21.70
N ILE A 570 -4.00 6.84 -21.31
CA ILE A 570 -5.44 6.83 -21.08
C ILE A 570 -6.11 7.85 -22.00
N THR A 571 -7.27 7.51 -22.52
CA THR A 571 -8.15 8.46 -23.20
C THR A 571 -9.50 8.49 -22.53
N ILE A 572 -9.85 9.62 -21.91
CA ILE A 572 -11.20 9.88 -21.42
C ILE A 572 -12.02 10.36 -22.60
N LEU A 573 -13.09 9.64 -22.92
CA LEU A 573 -14.04 10.01 -23.97
C LEU A 573 -15.31 10.57 -23.35
N LEU A 574 -15.49 11.90 -23.39
CA LEU A 574 -16.70 12.54 -22.91
C LEU A 574 -17.80 12.43 -23.97
N ILE A 575 -18.91 11.81 -23.62
CA ILE A 575 -20.01 11.52 -24.55
C ILE A 575 -21.21 12.38 -24.19
N SER A 576 -21.54 13.28 -25.12
CA SER A 576 -22.81 14.03 -25.18
C SER A 576 -23.59 13.66 -26.46
N GLY A 577 -24.78 14.19 -26.66
CA GLY A 577 -25.72 13.72 -27.68
C GLY A 577 -25.17 13.58 -29.13
N GLN A 578 -24.11 14.30 -29.48
CA GLN A 578 -23.54 14.29 -30.86
C GLN A 578 -22.03 13.95 -30.89
N THR A 579 -21.41 13.65 -29.76
CA THR A 579 -19.94 13.49 -29.67
C THR A 579 -19.41 12.39 -30.59
N LEU A 580 -20.05 11.22 -30.62
CA LEU A 580 -19.62 10.07 -31.42
C LEU A 580 -19.76 10.24 -32.95
N THR A 581 -20.45 11.30 -33.44
CA THR A 581 -20.61 11.57 -34.85
C THR A 581 -19.63 12.62 -35.39
N ARG A 582 -18.75 13.15 -34.52
CA ARG A 582 -17.78 14.18 -34.90
C ARG A 582 -16.51 13.56 -35.46
N GLU A 583 -16.07 14.07 -36.60
CA GLU A 583 -14.91 13.58 -37.34
C GLU A 583 -13.64 13.57 -36.49
N TYR A 584 -13.35 14.66 -35.76
CA TYR A 584 -12.14 14.75 -34.93
C TYR A 584 -12.20 13.81 -33.71
N VAL A 585 -13.38 13.64 -33.08
CA VAL A 585 -13.54 12.70 -31.98
C VAL A 585 -13.35 11.25 -32.45
N SER A 586 -13.88 10.94 -33.65
CA SER A 586 -13.65 9.61 -34.25
C SER A 586 -12.17 9.37 -34.53
N TYR A 587 -11.50 10.39 -35.11
CA TYR A 587 -10.05 10.32 -35.35
C TYR A 587 -9.25 10.17 -34.08
N GLU A 588 -9.56 10.92 -33.02
CA GLU A 588 -8.92 10.82 -31.70
C GLU A 588 -9.09 9.42 -31.08
N LEU A 589 -10.29 8.87 -31.20
CA LEU A 589 -10.59 7.54 -30.69
C LEU A 589 -9.82 6.44 -31.44
N GLU A 590 -9.81 6.52 -32.81
CA GLU A 590 -9.04 5.58 -33.64
C GLU A 590 -7.55 5.62 -33.31
N LYS A 591 -7.00 6.83 -33.17
CA LYS A 591 -5.56 6.99 -32.81
C LYS A 591 -5.26 6.51 -31.39
N SER A 592 -6.15 6.76 -30.44
CA SER A 592 -6.00 6.26 -29.06
C SER A 592 -6.00 4.74 -28.99
N ILE A 593 -6.90 4.08 -29.76
CA ILE A 593 -6.95 2.62 -29.86
C ILE A 593 -5.66 2.09 -30.51
N ALA A 594 -5.21 2.71 -31.61
CA ALA A 594 -3.98 2.33 -32.30
C ALA A 594 -2.72 2.55 -31.43
N ASN A 595 -2.73 3.51 -30.53
CA ASN A 595 -1.64 3.78 -29.57
C ASN A 595 -1.68 2.82 -28.36
N GLY A 596 -2.72 1.99 -28.22
CA GLY A 596 -2.90 1.10 -27.07
C GLY A 596 -3.45 1.78 -25.82
N ASN A 597 -4.02 2.99 -25.93
CA ASN A 597 -4.58 3.69 -24.78
C ASN A 597 -5.79 2.95 -24.21
N THR A 598 -5.90 2.92 -22.89
CA THR A 598 -7.13 2.51 -22.20
C THR A 598 -8.21 3.60 -22.40
N ILE A 599 -9.39 3.20 -22.83
CA ILE A 599 -10.48 4.14 -23.12
C ILE A 599 -11.47 4.15 -21.96
N ILE A 600 -11.72 5.33 -21.37
CA ILE A 600 -12.72 5.55 -20.33
C ILE A 600 -13.88 6.35 -20.92
N PRO A 601 -14.98 5.72 -21.35
CA PRO A 601 -16.15 6.42 -21.84
C PRO A 601 -16.99 6.97 -20.69
N ILE A 602 -17.22 8.29 -20.68
CA ILE A 602 -18.02 8.97 -19.65
C ILE A 602 -19.19 9.67 -20.33
N LEU A 603 -20.42 9.25 -19.99
CA LEU A 603 -21.64 9.91 -20.43
C LEU A 603 -21.89 11.16 -19.58
N ILE A 604 -21.90 12.34 -20.22
CA ILE A 604 -22.02 13.65 -19.56
C ILE A 604 -23.35 14.37 -19.84
N ASP A 605 -24.32 13.70 -20.43
CA ASP A 605 -25.66 14.28 -20.70
C ASP A 605 -26.57 14.03 -19.49
N SER A 606 -26.90 15.08 -18.73
CA SER A 606 -27.75 15.01 -17.54
C SER A 606 -29.18 14.50 -17.83
N LYS A 607 -29.65 14.61 -19.07
CA LYS A 607 -30.97 14.11 -19.49
C LYS A 607 -30.97 12.63 -19.83
N LEU A 608 -29.82 11.99 -19.91
CA LEU A 608 -29.65 10.56 -20.26
C LEU A 608 -29.26 9.68 -19.08
N ASN A 609 -29.62 10.07 -17.87
CA ASN A 609 -29.32 9.30 -16.64
C ASN A 609 -30.06 7.96 -16.50
N ASN A 610 -30.98 7.62 -17.42
CA ASN A 610 -31.75 6.38 -17.37
C ASN A 610 -31.13 5.31 -18.28
N PHE A 611 -30.63 4.22 -17.68
CA PHE A 611 -30.00 3.05 -18.32
C PHE A 611 -30.89 2.41 -19.42
N ASN A 612 -32.19 2.43 -19.24
CA ASN A 612 -33.17 1.80 -20.13
C ASN A 612 -33.61 2.71 -21.28
N SER A 613 -33.13 3.94 -21.35
CA SER A 613 -33.53 4.82 -22.43
C SER A 613 -33.01 4.29 -23.78
N ARG A 614 -33.87 4.33 -24.82
CA ARG A 614 -33.54 3.92 -26.20
C ARG A 614 -32.28 4.62 -26.72
N LYS A 615 -32.06 5.87 -26.31
CA LYS A 615 -30.87 6.67 -26.65
C LYS A 615 -29.57 6.13 -26.02
N VAL A 616 -29.59 5.75 -24.73
CA VAL A 616 -28.41 5.19 -24.05
C VAL A 616 -28.03 3.84 -24.67
N LYS A 617 -29.01 2.98 -24.96
CA LYS A 617 -28.77 1.71 -25.66
C LYS A 617 -28.13 1.91 -27.04
N LEU A 618 -28.58 2.94 -27.79
CA LEU A 618 -28.01 3.26 -29.10
C LEU A 618 -26.56 3.80 -28.98
N ILE A 619 -26.28 4.64 -27.98
CA ILE A 619 -24.93 5.16 -27.68
C ILE A 619 -24.00 4.00 -27.33
N ASN A 620 -24.41 3.09 -26.46
CA ASN A 620 -23.62 1.91 -26.09
C ASN A 620 -23.33 1.02 -27.29
N LYS A 621 -24.32 0.77 -28.17
CA LYS A 621 -24.12 0.00 -29.38
C LYS A 621 -23.07 0.64 -30.29
N LYS A 622 -23.20 1.94 -30.57
CA LYS A 622 -22.25 2.69 -31.41
C LYS A 622 -20.84 2.74 -30.79
N LEU A 623 -20.74 2.87 -29.49
CA LEU A 623 -19.47 2.85 -28.78
C LEU A 623 -18.81 1.47 -28.92
N HIS A 624 -19.57 0.40 -28.68
CA HIS A 624 -19.09 -0.98 -28.81
C HIS A 624 -18.60 -1.30 -30.23
N GLU A 625 -19.33 -0.85 -31.25
CA GLU A 625 -18.93 -0.96 -32.67
C GLU A 625 -17.59 -0.24 -32.93
N LYS A 626 -17.39 0.97 -32.37
CA LYS A 626 -16.17 1.77 -32.54
C LYS A 626 -14.97 1.22 -31.76
N LEU A 627 -15.21 0.57 -30.64
CA LEU A 627 -14.17 -0.04 -29.80
C LEU A 627 -13.80 -1.47 -30.21
N SER A 628 -14.27 -1.93 -31.38
CA SER A 628 -13.94 -3.25 -31.94
C SER A 628 -14.18 -4.42 -30.97
N GLY A 629 -15.26 -4.33 -30.20
CA GLY A 629 -15.66 -5.40 -29.26
C GLY A 629 -14.93 -5.39 -27.91
N LYS A 630 -14.01 -4.48 -27.64
CA LYS A 630 -13.42 -4.35 -26.30
C LYS A 630 -14.50 -3.99 -25.28
N ASN A 631 -14.57 -4.74 -24.21
CA ASN A 631 -15.58 -4.58 -23.15
C ASN A 631 -15.16 -3.41 -22.24
N THR A 632 -15.63 -2.20 -22.56
CA THR A 632 -15.34 -0.99 -21.78
C THR A 632 -16.58 -0.59 -21.00
N LYS A 633 -16.45 -0.44 -19.69
CA LYS A 633 -17.54 -0.03 -18.80
C LYS A 633 -17.83 1.46 -18.99
N MET A 634 -19.05 1.82 -19.44
CA MET A 634 -19.47 3.20 -19.50
C MET A 634 -19.72 3.75 -18.10
N ARG A 635 -19.15 4.92 -17.81
CA ARG A 635 -19.34 5.69 -16.58
C ARG A 635 -20.36 6.82 -16.84
N TYR A 636 -21.03 7.29 -15.80
CA TYR A 636 -22.04 8.34 -15.91
C TYR A 636 -21.69 9.49 -14.98
N TRP A 637 -21.33 10.66 -15.55
CA TRP A 637 -20.80 11.79 -14.78
C TRP A 637 -21.74 12.24 -13.65
N TYR A 638 -22.99 12.45 -13.96
CA TYR A 638 -23.96 12.95 -12.98
C TYR A 638 -24.54 11.86 -12.06
N ARG A 639 -24.80 10.68 -12.58
CA ARG A 639 -25.38 9.58 -11.81
C ARG A 639 -24.39 8.97 -10.82
N ASP A 640 -23.16 8.77 -11.27
CA ASP A 640 -22.13 8.06 -10.51
C ASP A 640 -21.22 9.06 -9.78
N ASN A 641 -21.65 10.30 -9.57
CA ASN A 641 -20.90 11.37 -8.91
C ASN A 641 -19.45 11.48 -9.44
N GLY A 642 -19.32 11.81 -10.72
CA GLY A 642 -18.04 11.86 -11.44
C GLY A 642 -16.99 12.73 -10.77
N VAL A 643 -17.40 13.83 -10.13
CA VAL A 643 -16.50 14.75 -9.39
C VAL A 643 -15.72 14.01 -8.29
N VAL A 644 -16.37 13.07 -7.60
CA VAL A 644 -15.74 12.29 -6.52
C VAL A 644 -15.02 11.04 -7.05
N ASN A 645 -15.56 10.45 -8.13
CA ASN A 645 -15.12 9.12 -8.57
C ASN A 645 -14.15 9.11 -9.74
N ILE A 646 -13.87 10.24 -10.40
CA ILE A 646 -13.02 10.28 -11.59
C ILE A 646 -11.60 9.73 -11.32
N THR A 647 -11.04 10.00 -10.15
CA THR A 647 -9.73 9.50 -9.75
C THR A 647 -9.73 7.97 -9.53
N ASN A 648 -10.81 7.43 -8.96
CA ASN A 648 -10.99 5.98 -8.81
C ASN A 648 -11.17 5.29 -10.17
N TRP A 649 -11.91 5.92 -11.10
CA TRP A 649 -12.09 5.38 -12.46
C TRP A 649 -10.78 5.34 -13.26
N LEU A 650 -9.89 6.28 -13.02
CA LEU A 650 -8.55 6.26 -13.61
C LEU A 650 -7.70 5.11 -13.02
N ASP A 651 -7.77 4.90 -11.71
CA ASP A 651 -7.06 3.81 -11.05
C ASP A 651 -7.57 2.44 -11.52
N GLU A 652 -8.89 2.22 -11.50
CA GLU A 652 -9.51 0.99 -12.02
C GLU A 652 -9.09 0.70 -13.47
N SER A 653 -9.01 1.74 -14.31
CA SER A 653 -8.66 1.60 -15.72
C SER A 653 -7.17 1.30 -15.96
N LEU A 654 -6.31 1.67 -15.03
CA LEU A 654 -4.89 1.31 -15.07
C LEU A 654 -4.71 -0.16 -14.65
N GLU A 655 -5.52 -0.63 -13.70
CA GLU A 655 -5.53 -2.03 -13.25
C GLU A 655 -6.14 -2.97 -14.31
N GLU A 656 -7.21 -2.55 -15.01
CA GLU A 656 -7.88 -3.32 -16.08
C GLU A 656 -7.08 -3.33 -17.40
N GLY A 657 -6.24 -2.37 -17.66
CA GLY A 657 -5.42 -2.25 -18.89
C GLY A 657 -4.17 -3.14 -18.89
N GLU A 658 -3.90 -3.85 -17.81
CA GLU A 658 -2.75 -4.76 -17.63
C GLU A 658 -3.09 -6.25 -17.87
N ILE A 659 -4.29 -6.57 -18.42
CA ILE A 659 -4.68 -7.94 -18.80
C ILE A 659 -4.42 -8.18 -20.30
#